data_d47e90d2a405ea48071279c19bf8a646
#
_entry.id   d47e90d2a405ea48071279c19bf8a646
#
_cell.length_a   1.000
_cell.length_b   1.000
_cell.length_c   1.000
_cell.angle_alpha   90.00
_cell.angle_beta   90.00
_cell.angle_gamma   90.00
#
_symmetry.space_group_name_H-M   'P 1'
#
loop_
_entity.id
_entity.type
_entity.pdbx_description
1 polymer ?
#
loop_
_entity_poly.entity_id
_entity_poly.type
_entity_poly.pdbx_seq_one_letter_code
_entity_poly.pdbx_strand_id
1 'polypeptide(L)'
;MTQPKHHSFLSSTPLGNFDFDEEEPGAPRGENEQSSSSAEKTTTRIAEKSQTPIIDKFCTDLTSLAEQGALDPVVGRQTEMLRVMQILCRRKKNNPVLIGDPGVGKTAVVEGIAQLIATKNVPVPLENKRIVTLNMATLVAGTQFRGQFEERVRKLMEEVKKHKEIIVFIDEIHTIIGAGSAPGSLDAANMLKPALARGEMQCIGATSTAEYKKSIEKDAALERRFQKILLSPASQEETLAILKQLRSRYEQHHNTTYSDEALQACVSLTARYINGRVLPDKAIDAMDEAGAKARIRFREMPSEFTDIQNEISKLTEEKLQAAKSQDYERAAQLRDVIQQRAAQLQEMRMQWEDQQKKSPVRVDENDVAETVSMMSGVPVTKVRESDTERLKNMGAVLRERIVGQDDAVEQVSRALVRNRLGLSGGDRPIGTFLFVGPTGVGKTYLVKCLAEQLFGSKDALIRVDMSEYGEKFSVSRLVGAPPGYVGYEEGGQLTDRVRRKPCSVVLLDEIEKAHPDVFNTLLQVMDEGRLTDGNGVTADFRNTLVVMTSNSGTRQLREVGAGMGFDRNRDEIAPEKARSVIMNALKKQFAPEFLNRLDDIIVFNPLNKENASQITDLELKELLDRVKKMGYALKITDNAKQFILSKGFDAQYGARSLKRAVRQYVEDPLCDFLLEGDTQNNDKLVLDLNDEKMTVKAGA
;
A
#
# COMPACT_ATOMS: atom_id res chain seq x y z
N MET A 1 -32.20 6.12 -17.49
CA MET A 1 -31.52 6.12 -18.80
C MET A 1 -30.66 7.36 -18.89
N THR A 2 -29.45 7.22 -19.41
CA THR A 2 -28.33 8.18 -19.57
C THR A 2 -27.36 8.26 -18.41
N GLN A 3 -26.30 7.44 -18.52
CA GLN A 3 -25.06 7.52 -17.75
C GLN A 3 -24.22 8.73 -18.23
N PRO A 4 -23.45 9.39 -17.34
CA PRO A 4 -22.43 10.34 -17.76
C PRO A 4 -21.15 9.62 -18.16
N LYS A 5 -20.61 10.03 -19.30
CA LYS A 5 -19.37 9.55 -19.92
C LYS A 5 -18.16 9.91 -19.04
N HIS A 6 -17.43 8.90 -18.62
CA HIS A 6 -16.06 9.05 -18.15
C HIS A 6 -15.14 9.46 -19.33
N HIS A 7 -14.53 10.61 -19.24
CA HIS A 7 -13.38 10.97 -20.06
C HIS A 7 -12.14 10.25 -19.52
N SER A 8 -11.71 9.24 -20.27
CA SER A 8 -10.37 8.65 -20.10
C SER A 8 -9.35 9.54 -20.79
N PHE A 9 -8.54 10.22 -20.00
CA PHE A 9 -7.25 10.77 -20.44
C PHE A 9 -6.20 9.66 -20.27
N LEU A 10 -5.63 9.21 -21.38
CA LEU A 10 -4.26 8.71 -21.54
C LEU A 10 -4.16 7.95 -22.88
N SER A 11 -3.75 8.65 -23.93
CA SER A 11 -3.00 8.02 -25.02
C SER A 11 -2.03 9.05 -25.58
N SER A 12 -0.83 9.08 -25.05
CA SER A 12 0.34 9.71 -25.69
C SER A 12 0.91 8.70 -26.68
N THR A 13 0.55 8.86 -27.95
CA THR A 13 1.27 8.23 -29.06
C THR A 13 2.51 9.06 -29.37
N PRO A 14 3.70 8.48 -29.48
CA PRO A 14 4.87 9.21 -29.98
C PRO A 14 4.70 9.47 -31.49
N LEU A 15 4.96 10.70 -31.88
CA LEU A 15 5.04 11.12 -33.26
C LEU A 15 6.15 10.30 -33.98
N GLY A 16 5.73 9.37 -34.83
CA GLY A 16 6.60 8.68 -35.75
C GLY A 16 7.06 9.65 -36.85
N ASN A 17 8.32 9.53 -37.22
CA ASN A 17 8.89 10.13 -38.41
C ASN A 17 8.08 9.69 -39.64
N PHE A 18 7.47 10.62 -40.32
CA PHE A 18 6.95 10.41 -41.66
C PHE A 18 8.06 10.63 -42.65
N ASP A 19 8.68 9.54 -43.11
CA ASP A 19 9.43 9.51 -44.35
C ASP A 19 8.43 9.34 -45.49
N PHE A 20 8.45 10.32 -46.41
CA PHE A 20 7.73 10.23 -47.68
C PHE A 20 8.63 9.52 -48.67
N ASP A 21 8.40 8.27 -48.96
CA ASP A 21 8.85 7.60 -50.16
C ASP A 21 8.00 8.05 -51.36
N GLU A 22 8.54 8.85 -52.25
CA GLU A 22 8.05 9.03 -53.60
C GLU A 22 8.71 7.96 -54.48
N GLU A 23 7.89 7.00 -54.95
CA GLU A 23 8.26 6.13 -56.07
C GLU A 23 8.19 6.90 -57.42
N GLU A 24 9.29 6.93 -58.14
CA GLU A 24 9.33 7.09 -59.57
C GLU A 24 10.14 6.00 -60.26
N PRO A 25 9.72 5.54 -61.46
CA PRO A 25 10.26 4.35 -62.08
C PRO A 25 11.31 4.64 -63.20
N GLY A 26 12.34 3.80 -63.19
CA GLY A 26 12.90 3.28 -64.44
C GLY A 26 14.11 3.89 -65.10
N ALA A 27 15.26 3.15 -65.00
CA ALA A 27 16.30 2.85 -65.98
C ALA A 27 17.33 3.94 -66.39
N PRO A 28 18.52 3.55 -66.95
CA PRO A 28 19.40 2.44 -66.68
C PRO A 28 20.88 2.85 -66.49
N ARG A 29 21.69 1.86 -66.16
CA ARG A 29 23.19 1.75 -66.06
C ARG A 29 24.03 2.71 -66.85
N GLY A 30 25.10 3.23 -66.19
CA GLY A 30 26.31 3.77 -66.79
C GLY A 30 27.46 3.84 -65.80
N GLU A 31 28.48 3.04 -66.04
CA GLU A 31 29.80 3.03 -65.37
C GLU A 31 30.52 4.33 -65.54
N ASN A 32 31.26 4.87 -64.59
CA ASN A 32 32.70 5.10 -64.55
C ASN A 32 33.16 6.14 -63.52
N GLU A 33 34.06 5.65 -62.68
CA GLU A 33 35.41 6.22 -62.34
C GLU A 33 35.57 7.65 -61.81
N GLN A 34 36.20 7.60 -60.62
CA GLN A 34 37.33 8.43 -60.16
C GLN A 34 37.13 9.90 -59.73
N SER A 35 37.37 10.11 -58.52
CA SER A 35 38.52 10.71 -57.86
C SER A 35 38.19 11.73 -56.72
N SER A 36 38.89 11.48 -55.66
CA SER A 36 39.60 12.40 -54.72
C SER A 36 38.81 13.07 -53.59
N SER A 37 39.05 12.50 -52.44
CA SER A 37 39.71 13.07 -51.25
C SER A 37 38.97 14.14 -50.44
N SER A 38 38.55 13.75 -49.27
CA SER A 38 39.12 14.24 -48.02
C SER A 38 38.64 13.40 -46.84
N ALA A 39 39.59 12.91 -46.09
CA ALA A 39 39.45 11.96 -45.01
C ALA A 39 38.92 12.63 -43.73
N GLU A 40 37.78 12.20 -43.25
CA GLU A 40 37.54 12.16 -41.82
C GLU A 40 37.64 10.71 -41.35
N LYS A 41 38.70 10.45 -40.62
CA LYS A 41 38.97 9.17 -39.96
C LYS A 41 37.97 8.96 -38.83
N THR A 42 36.84 8.38 -39.13
CA THR A 42 36.05 7.69 -38.11
C THR A 42 36.75 6.37 -37.79
N THR A 43 37.47 6.37 -36.68
CA THR A 43 38.10 5.17 -36.12
C THR A 43 37.02 4.17 -35.77
N THR A 44 36.75 3.26 -36.70
CA THR A 44 36.02 2.02 -36.40
C THR A 44 36.91 1.23 -35.46
N ARG A 45 36.61 1.27 -34.16
CA ARG A 45 37.15 0.29 -33.20
C ARG A 45 36.70 -1.07 -33.71
N ILE A 46 37.67 -1.85 -34.21
CA ILE A 46 37.51 -3.27 -34.47
C ILE A 46 37.08 -3.89 -33.14
N ALA A 47 35.81 -4.31 -33.05
CA ALA A 47 35.32 -5.06 -31.92
C ALA A 47 36.16 -6.34 -31.85
N GLU A 48 37.06 -6.44 -30.89
CA GLU A 48 37.74 -7.69 -30.56
C GLU A 48 36.67 -8.75 -30.38
N LYS A 49 36.78 -9.87 -31.11
CA LYS A 49 35.87 -10.99 -30.95
C LYS A 49 35.90 -11.41 -29.49
N SER A 50 34.80 -11.20 -28.77
CA SER A 50 34.66 -11.60 -27.40
C SER A 50 35.04 -13.08 -27.24
N GLN A 51 35.86 -13.38 -26.23
CA GLN A 51 36.23 -14.76 -25.88
C GLN A 51 35.07 -15.54 -25.32
N THR A 52 33.98 -14.86 -24.94
CA THR A 52 32.79 -15.43 -24.28
C THR A 52 31.47 -14.97 -24.95
N PRO A 53 31.26 -15.27 -26.27
CA PRO A 53 30.15 -14.70 -27.04
C PRO A 53 28.76 -15.18 -26.56
N ILE A 54 28.66 -16.36 -25.94
CA ILE A 54 27.39 -16.90 -25.44
C ILE A 54 27.05 -16.26 -24.10
N ILE A 55 28.03 -16.12 -23.23
CA ILE A 55 27.87 -15.46 -21.92
C ILE A 55 27.47 -14.00 -22.14
N ASP A 56 28.16 -13.27 -23.01
CA ASP A 56 27.84 -11.88 -23.29
C ASP A 56 26.45 -11.66 -23.91
N LYS A 57 25.91 -12.71 -24.56
CA LYS A 57 24.54 -12.67 -25.12
C LYS A 57 23.45 -12.91 -24.09
N PHE A 58 23.67 -13.78 -23.10
CA PHE A 58 22.64 -14.24 -22.15
C PHE A 58 22.89 -13.82 -20.71
N CYS A 59 24.05 -13.24 -20.42
CA CYS A 59 24.41 -12.76 -19.09
C CYS A 59 24.76 -11.29 -19.12
N THR A 60 24.58 -10.61 -17.99
CA THR A 60 25.03 -9.23 -17.77
C THR A 60 26.32 -9.26 -16.94
N ASP A 61 27.40 -8.65 -17.40
CA ASP A 61 28.67 -8.61 -16.68
C ASP A 61 28.67 -7.49 -15.63
N LEU A 62 28.52 -7.87 -14.35
CA LEU A 62 28.53 -6.96 -13.22
C LEU A 62 29.92 -6.33 -13.00
N THR A 63 31.00 -7.07 -13.28
CA THR A 63 32.34 -6.54 -13.09
C THR A 63 32.66 -5.45 -14.11
N SER A 64 32.24 -5.63 -15.35
CA SER A 64 32.36 -4.60 -16.38
C SER A 64 31.51 -3.35 -16.07
N LEU A 65 30.30 -3.53 -15.57
CA LEU A 65 29.45 -2.42 -15.11
C LEU A 65 30.08 -1.69 -13.91
N ALA A 66 30.74 -2.41 -13.01
CA ALA A 66 31.47 -1.83 -11.88
C ALA A 66 32.64 -0.99 -12.35
N GLU A 67 33.43 -1.45 -13.35
CA GLU A 67 34.51 -0.70 -13.95
C GLU A 67 34.03 0.59 -14.63
N GLN A 68 32.85 0.59 -15.22
CA GLN A 68 32.20 1.75 -15.82
C GLN A 68 31.57 2.70 -14.79
N GLY A 69 31.55 2.35 -13.50
CA GLY A 69 30.92 3.12 -12.43
C GLY A 69 29.37 3.14 -12.50
N ALA A 70 28.78 2.19 -13.23
CA ALA A 70 27.33 2.13 -13.44
C ALA A 70 26.56 1.50 -12.25
N LEU A 71 27.25 0.80 -11.35
CA LEU A 71 26.63 0.15 -10.19
C LEU A 71 26.49 1.10 -9.00
N ASP A 72 25.46 0.95 -8.22
CA ASP A 72 25.22 1.73 -7.00
C ASP A 72 26.21 1.39 -5.89
N PRO A 73 26.64 2.36 -5.06
CA PRO A 73 27.55 2.12 -3.95
C PRO A 73 26.87 1.26 -2.89
N VAL A 74 27.58 0.23 -2.42
CA VAL A 74 27.06 -0.71 -1.41
C VAL A 74 27.59 -0.37 -0.02
N VAL A 75 26.67 -0.23 0.95
CA VAL A 75 26.96 0.20 2.31
C VAL A 75 26.41 -0.82 3.33
N GLY A 76 27.12 -0.99 4.43
CA GLY A 76 26.64 -1.74 5.60
C GLY A 76 26.60 -3.27 5.43
N ARG A 77 27.20 -3.82 4.35
CA ARG A 77 27.22 -5.27 4.07
C ARG A 77 28.63 -5.87 4.01
N GLN A 78 29.60 -5.23 4.68
CA GLN A 78 31.01 -5.67 4.64
C GLN A 78 31.21 -7.08 5.20
N THR A 79 30.50 -7.43 6.27
CA THR A 79 30.58 -8.76 6.90
C THR A 79 30.06 -9.85 5.98
N GLU A 80 28.95 -9.61 5.31
CA GLU A 80 28.35 -10.54 4.37
C GLU A 80 29.20 -10.67 3.11
N MET A 81 29.67 -9.55 2.54
CA MET A 81 30.59 -9.56 1.39
C MET A 81 31.87 -10.34 1.68
N LEU A 82 32.50 -10.09 2.85
CA LEU A 82 33.67 -10.81 3.29
C LEU A 82 33.37 -12.32 3.41
N ARG A 83 32.20 -12.67 3.95
CA ARG A 83 31.80 -14.07 4.09
C ARG A 83 31.58 -14.75 2.73
N VAL A 84 30.97 -14.06 1.77
CA VAL A 84 30.85 -14.55 0.38
C VAL A 84 32.22 -14.80 -0.22
N MET A 85 33.16 -13.84 -0.14
CA MET A 85 34.52 -13.98 -0.65
C MET A 85 35.26 -15.13 0.00
N GLN A 86 35.15 -15.32 1.31
CA GLN A 86 35.73 -16.48 2.04
C GLN A 86 35.21 -17.80 1.49
N ILE A 87 33.89 -17.90 1.19
CA ILE A 87 33.30 -19.11 0.66
C ILE A 87 33.77 -19.36 -0.76
N LEU A 88 33.83 -18.33 -1.61
CA LEU A 88 34.31 -18.43 -3.00
C LEU A 88 35.77 -18.93 -3.06
N CYS A 89 36.62 -18.60 -2.08
CA CYS A 89 37.99 -19.07 -2.00
C CYS A 89 38.14 -20.51 -1.47
N ARG A 90 37.06 -21.19 -1.07
CA ARG A 90 37.14 -22.57 -0.53
C ARG A 90 37.42 -23.59 -1.63
N ARG A 91 38.10 -24.67 -1.29
CA ARG A 91 38.31 -25.79 -2.21
C ARG A 91 37.05 -26.63 -2.47
N LYS A 92 36.16 -26.74 -1.47
CA LYS A 92 34.90 -27.49 -1.54
C LYS A 92 33.80 -26.62 -0.91
N LYS A 93 32.54 -26.78 -1.35
CA LYS A 93 31.41 -25.94 -0.93
C LYS A 93 31.70 -24.46 -1.16
N ASN A 94 32.17 -24.14 -2.36
CA ASN A 94 32.58 -22.81 -2.77
C ASN A 94 31.48 -21.99 -3.47
N ASN A 95 30.23 -22.44 -3.38
CA ASN A 95 29.07 -21.75 -3.91
C ASN A 95 28.28 -21.14 -2.74
N PRO A 96 28.33 -19.84 -2.49
CA PRO A 96 27.48 -19.18 -1.51
C PRO A 96 26.05 -19.07 -2.01
N VAL A 97 25.09 -19.17 -1.11
CA VAL A 97 23.69 -18.82 -1.36
C VAL A 97 23.24 -17.77 -0.34
N LEU A 98 22.79 -16.62 -0.83
CA LEU A 98 22.27 -15.51 -0.06
C LEU A 98 20.79 -15.75 0.20
N ILE A 99 20.41 -15.84 1.47
CA ILE A 99 19.04 -16.13 1.90
C ILE A 99 18.52 -14.95 2.71
N GLY A 100 17.38 -14.44 2.34
CA GLY A 100 16.73 -13.33 3.06
C GLY A 100 15.45 -12.90 2.38
N ASP A 101 14.68 -12.07 3.07
CA ASP A 101 13.43 -11.55 2.55
C ASP A 101 13.64 -10.69 1.29
N PRO A 102 12.61 -10.53 0.43
CA PRO A 102 12.68 -9.58 -0.68
C PRO A 102 13.03 -8.18 -0.16
N GLY A 103 13.94 -7.47 -0.85
CA GLY A 103 14.32 -6.10 -0.48
C GLY A 103 15.41 -5.95 0.60
N VAL A 104 16.00 -7.04 1.12
CA VAL A 104 17.12 -6.95 2.10
C VAL A 104 18.46 -6.57 1.45
N GLY A 105 18.54 -6.49 0.12
CA GLY A 105 19.76 -6.12 -0.61
C GLY A 105 20.65 -7.33 -0.97
N LYS A 106 20.07 -8.50 -1.30
CA LYS A 106 20.83 -9.68 -1.77
C LYS A 106 21.67 -9.40 -3.01
N THR A 107 21.08 -8.76 -4.02
CA THR A 107 21.73 -8.38 -5.26
C THR A 107 22.83 -7.33 -5.02
N ALA A 108 22.57 -6.36 -4.15
CA ALA A 108 23.54 -5.33 -3.76
C ALA A 108 24.84 -5.93 -3.17
N VAL A 109 24.75 -7.01 -2.38
CA VAL A 109 25.96 -7.71 -1.87
C VAL A 109 26.83 -8.22 -3.01
N VAL A 110 26.23 -8.77 -4.06
CA VAL A 110 26.96 -9.30 -5.22
C VAL A 110 27.55 -8.17 -6.07
N GLU A 111 26.79 -7.10 -6.26
CA GLU A 111 27.28 -5.88 -6.94
C GLU A 111 28.44 -5.24 -6.18
N GLY A 112 28.37 -5.20 -4.84
CA GLY A 112 29.48 -4.74 -4.01
C GLY A 112 30.74 -5.57 -4.17
N ILE A 113 30.62 -6.90 -4.29
CA ILE A 113 31.76 -7.77 -4.56
C ILE A 113 32.32 -7.52 -5.96
N ALA A 114 31.47 -7.29 -6.97
CA ALA A 114 31.92 -6.92 -8.31
C ALA A 114 32.69 -5.59 -8.30
N GLN A 115 32.25 -4.59 -7.52
CA GLN A 115 32.98 -3.32 -7.33
C GLN A 115 34.34 -3.54 -6.63
N LEU A 116 34.40 -4.43 -5.62
CA LEU A 116 35.66 -4.76 -4.96
C LEU A 116 36.64 -5.49 -5.91
N ILE A 117 36.14 -6.35 -6.81
CA ILE A 117 36.96 -7.01 -7.85
C ILE A 117 37.50 -5.97 -8.83
N ALA A 118 36.62 -5.08 -9.34
CA ALA A 118 37.00 -4.03 -10.28
C ALA A 118 38.08 -3.08 -9.71
N THR A 119 37.98 -2.78 -8.41
CA THR A 119 38.98 -1.98 -7.68
C THR A 119 40.19 -2.77 -7.18
N LYS A 120 40.24 -4.07 -7.45
CA LYS A 120 41.29 -5.01 -6.97
C LYS A 120 41.45 -5.05 -5.45
N ASN A 121 40.39 -4.75 -4.72
CA ASN A 121 40.37 -4.79 -3.26
C ASN A 121 39.77 -6.13 -2.75
N VAL A 122 40.27 -7.25 -3.28
CA VAL A 122 39.82 -8.61 -2.97
C VAL A 122 41.02 -9.51 -2.72
N PRO A 123 40.84 -10.69 -2.07
CA PRO A 123 41.89 -11.68 -1.96
C PRO A 123 42.40 -12.14 -3.33
N VAL A 124 43.73 -12.42 -3.42
CA VAL A 124 44.43 -12.81 -4.66
C VAL A 124 43.67 -13.84 -5.55
N PRO A 125 43.01 -14.88 -4.99
CA PRO A 125 42.27 -15.85 -5.82
C PRO A 125 41.06 -15.24 -6.55
N LEU A 126 40.61 -14.05 -6.19
CA LEU A 126 39.45 -13.35 -6.76
C LEU A 126 39.81 -12.16 -7.65
N GLU A 127 41.07 -11.72 -7.69
CA GLU A 127 41.50 -10.50 -8.41
C GLU A 127 41.17 -10.50 -9.91
N ASN A 128 41.20 -11.70 -10.54
CA ASN A 128 40.96 -11.84 -11.98
C ASN A 128 39.59 -12.52 -12.27
N LYS A 129 38.67 -12.49 -11.31
CA LYS A 129 37.34 -13.06 -11.50
C LYS A 129 36.39 -12.07 -12.14
N ARG A 130 35.44 -12.61 -12.93
CA ARG A 130 34.31 -11.86 -13.52
C ARG A 130 33.02 -12.39 -12.95
N ILE A 131 32.19 -11.54 -12.44
CA ILE A 131 30.84 -11.89 -11.96
C ILE A 131 29.85 -11.55 -13.07
N VAL A 132 29.12 -12.57 -13.54
CA VAL A 132 28.10 -12.43 -14.58
C VAL A 132 26.75 -12.87 -14.07
N THR A 133 25.74 -12.03 -14.25
CA THR A 133 24.33 -12.34 -13.84
C THR A 133 23.65 -13.10 -14.95
N LEU A 134 23.15 -14.29 -14.65
CA LEU A 134 22.39 -15.10 -15.59
C LEU A 134 20.96 -14.58 -15.73
N ASN A 135 20.57 -14.17 -16.94
CA ASN A 135 19.21 -13.73 -17.22
C ASN A 135 18.37 -14.86 -17.81
N MET A 136 17.52 -15.46 -16.98
CA MET A 136 16.66 -16.58 -17.37
C MET A 136 15.63 -16.18 -18.44
N ALA A 137 15.10 -14.98 -18.38
CA ALA A 137 14.14 -14.49 -19.38
C ALA A 137 14.76 -14.44 -20.78
N THR A 138 16.00 -13.98 -20.90
CA THR A 138 16.73 -13.92 -22.16
C THR A 138 17.08 -15.30 -22.71
N LEU A 139 17.37 -16.26 -21.83
CA LEU A 139 17.61 -17.67 -22.22
C LEU A 139 16.39 -18.34 -22.84
N VAL A 140 15.21 -18.05 -22.30
CA VAL A 140 13.92 -18.60 -22.75
C VAL A 140 13.36 -17.86 -23.95
N ALA A 141 13.61 -16.54 -24.07
CA ALA A 141 13.06 -15.71 -25.13
C ALA A 141 13.41 -16.26 -26.54
N GLY A 142 12.37 -16.38 -27.39
CA GLY A 142 12.52 -16.87 -28.78
C GLY A 142 12.82 -18.36 -28.91
N THR A 143 12.65 -19.17 -27.88
CA THR A 143 12.69 -20.63 -27.99
C THR A 143 11.28 -21.16 -28.22
N GLN A 144 11.01 -21.73 -29.42
CA GLN A 144 9.73 -22.36 -29.75
C GLN A 144 9.69 -23.84 -29.33
N PHE A 145 10.84 -24.49 -29.22
CA PHE A 145 10.97 -25.89 -28.88
C PHE A 145 11.91 -26.10 -27.69
N ARG A 146 11.57 -27.06 -26.85
CA ARG A 146 12.35 -27.46 -25.66
C ARG A 146 13.83 -27.69 -25.98
N GLY A 147 14.15 -28.35 -27.09
CA GLY A 147 15.52 -28.65 -27.51
C GLY A 147 16.39 -27.42 -27.77
N GLN A 148 15.80 -26.32 -28.22
CA GLN A 148 16.55 -25.07 -28.44
C GLN A 148 17.01 -24.41 -27.12
N PHE A 149 16.18 -24.48 -26.10
CA PHE A 149 16.52 -24.00 -24.76
C PHE A 149 17.63 -24.88 -24.15
N GLU A 150 17.47 -26.22 -24.23
CA GLU A 150 18.46 -27.17 -23.73
C GLU A 150 19.83 -26.96 -24.41
N GLU A 151 19.83 -26.72 -25.71
CA GLU A 151 21.06 -26.41 -26.46
C GLU A 151 21.72 -25.11 -26.02
N ARG A 152 20.95 -24.05 -25.76
CA ARG A 152 21.49 -22.79 -25.26
C ARG A 152 22.12 -22.94 -23.87
N VAL A 153 21.43 -23.61 -22.94
CA VAL A 153 21.95 -23.88 -21.60
C VAL A 153 23.23 -24.74 -21.68
N ARG A 154 23.26 -25.77 -22.55
CA ARG A 154 24.42 -26.60 -22.74
C ARG A 154 25.62 -25.78 -23.25
N LYS A 155 25.45 -24.96 -24.28
CA LYS A 155 26.49 -24.11 -24.81
C LYS A 155 27.03 -23.11 -23.78
N LEU A 156 26.12 -22.50 -23.01
CA LEU A 156 26.49 -21.61 -21.89
C LEU A 156 27.36 -22.37 -20.86
N MET A 157 26.94 -23.58 -20.47
CA MET A 157 27.70 -24.40 -19.52
C MET A 157 29.07 -24.79 -20.03
N GLU A 158 29.20 -25.12 -21.32
CA GLU A 158 30.49 -25.45 -21.95
C GLU A 158 31.43 -24.23 -21.95
N GLU A 159 30.90 -23.02 -22.17
CA GLU A 159 31.69 -21.81 -22.12
C GLU A 159 32.13 -21.45 -20.71
N VAL A 160 31.23 -21.51 -19.71
CA VAL A 160 31.55 -21.30 -18.28
C VAL A 160 32.60 -22.33 -17.78
N LYS A 161 32.57 -23.59 -18.25
CA LYS A 161 33.57 -24.57 -17.88
C LYS A 161 34.96 -24.29 -18.42
N LYS A 162 35.04 -23.66 -19.61
CA LYS A 162 36.32 -23.27 -20.23
C LYS A 162 36.95 -22.10 -19.53
N HIS A 163 36.10 -21.17 -19.04
CA HIS A 163 36.49 -19.89 -18.43
C HIS A 163 36.33 -19.93 -16.91
N LYS A 164 37.34 -20.48 -16.22
CA LYS A 164 37.32 -20.63 -14.75
C LYS A 164 37.37 -19.30 -13.98
N GLU A 165 37.65 -18.20 -14.65
CA GLU A 165 37.58 -16.84 -14.12
C GLU A 165 36.14 -16.36 -13.88
N ILE A 166 35.13 -17.02 -14.49
CA ILE A 166 33.74 -16.61 -14.43
C ILE A 166 33.06 -17.19 -13.20
N ILE A 167 32.38 -16.32 -12.47
CA ILE A 167 31.47 -16.63 -11.37
C ILE A 167 30.06 -16.24 -11.83
N VAL A 168 29.14 -17.21 -11.89
CA VAL A 168 27.77 -16.98 -12.34
C VAL A 168 26.93 -16.57 -11.16
N PHE A 169 26.32 -15.39 -11.18
CA PHE A 169 25.31 -15.00 -10.25
C PHE A 169 23.92 -15.39 -10.76
N ILE A 170 23.15 -16.05 -9.91
CA ILE A 170 21.81 -16.51 -10.21
C ILE A 170 20.86 -15.92 -9.17
N ASP A 171 20.16 -14.88 -9.57
CA ASP A 171 19.09 -14.36 -8.73
C ASP A 171 17.88 -15.28 -8.80
N GLU A 172 17.12 -15.36 -7.72
CA GLU A 172 16.01 -16.31 -7.57
C GLU A 172 16.36 -17.75 -7.99
N ILE A 173 17.49 -18.27 -7.49
CA ILE A 173 18.02 -19.60 -7.88
C ILE A 173 16.98 -20.73 -7.74
N HIS A 174 15.96 -20.56 -6.92
CA HIS A 174 14.84 -21.49 -6.77
C HIS A 174 14.03 -21.67 -8.07
N THR A 175 13.98 -20.66 -8.94
CA THR A 175 13.28 -20.73 -10.23
C THR A 175 13.92 -21.74 -11.16
N ILE A 176 15.22 -21.90 -11.06
CA ILE A 176 15.99 -22.88 -11.86
C ILE A 176 15.90 -24.27 -11.25
N ILE A 177 15.84 -24.37 -9.92
CA ILE A 177 15.92 -25.64 -9.19
C ILE A 177 14.53 -26.26 -8.98
N GLY A 178 13.49 -25.43 -8.84
CA GLY A 178 12.11 -25.84 -8.53
C GLY A 178 11.20 -26.10 -9.74
N ALA A 179 11.64 -25.83 -10.95
CA ALA A 179 10.83 -25.85 -12.16
C ALA A 179 10.42 -27.26 -12.67
N GLY A 180 10.55 -28.31 -11.85
CA GLY A 180 10.36 -29.70 -12.26
C GLY A 180 8.99 -30.33 -11.96
N SER A 181 7.98 -29.64 -11.45
CA SER A 181 6.73 -30.26 -10.98
C SER A 181 5.49 -30.07 -11.87
N ALA A 182 5.56 -29.31 -12.95
CA ALA A 182 4.47 -29.21 -13.91
C ALA A 182 4.79 -29.95 -15.22
N PRO A 183 3.85 -30.72 -15.80
CA PRO A 183 4.06 -31.38 -17.10
C PRO A 183 4.26 -30.31 -18.18
N GLY A 184 5.50 -30.19 -18.70
CA GLY A 184 5.86 -29.17 -19.71
C GLY A 184 6.76 -28.04 -19.24
N SER A 185 7.13 -27.95 -17.95
CA SER A 185 8.07 -26.95 -17.47
C SER A 185 9.50 -27.22 -17.99
N LEU A 186 10.17 -26.16 -18.40
CA LEU A 186 11.54 -26.15 -18.90
C LEU A 186 12.51 -26.65 -17.80
N ASP A 187 13.11 -27.79 -17.97
CA ASP A 187 13.88 -28.52 -16.94
C ASP A 187 15.37 -28.06 -16.90
N ALA A 188 15.56 -26.72 -16.75
CA ALA A 188 16.88 -26.10 -16.58
C ALA A 188 17.64 -26.70 -15.37
N ALA A 189 16.88 -27.08 -14.35
CA ALA A 189 17.41 -27.66 -13.13
C ALA A 189 18.21 -28.95 -13.41
N ASN A 190 17.68 -29.86 -14.20
CA ASN A 190 18.34 -31.13 -14.49
C ASN A 190 19.64 -30.99 -15.31
N MET A 191 19.80 -29.87 -16.02
CA MET A 191 21.03 -29.57 -16.75
C MET A 191 22.09 -28.90 -15.89
N LEU A 192 21.68 -27.98 -14.98
CA LEU A 192 22.60 -27.25 -14.11
C LEU A 192 23.01 -28.04 -12.86
N LYS A 193 22.11 -28.87 -12.30
CA LYS A 193 22.40 -29.72 -11.14
C LYS A 193 23.69 -30.57 -11.28
N PRO A 194 23.94 -31.30 -12.37
CA PRO A 194 25.16 -32.06 -12.51
C PRO A 194 26.44 -31.23 -12.48
N ALA A 195 26.43 -30.06 -13.11
CA ALA A 195 27.60 -29.18 -13.15
C ALA A 195 27.87 -28.54 -11.79
N LEU A 196 26.83 -28.07 -11.10
CA LEU A 196 26.91 -27.59 -9.73
C LEU A 196 27.35 -28.69 -8.77
N ALA A 197 26.82 -29.91 -8.93
CA ALA A 197 27.18 -31.04 -8.10
C ALA A 197 28.63 -31.48 -8.29
N ARG A 198 29.19 -31.41 -9.49
CA ARG A 198 30.58 -31.75 -9.79
C ARG A 198 31.58 -30.64 -9.48
N GLY A 199 31.09 -29.42 -9.20
CA GLY A 199 31.94 -28.23 -8.97
C GLY A 199 32.64 -27.75 -10.25
N GLU A 200 32.02 -27.98 -11.41
CA GLU A 200 32.51 -27.57 -12.72
C GLU A 200 32.22 -26.07 -12.99
N MET A 201 31.34 -25.49 -12.20
CA MET A 201 30.92 -24.11 -12.24
C MET A 201 30.95 -23.52 -10.85
N GLN A 202 31.44 -22.31 -10.71
CA GLN A 202 31.35 -21.50 -9.50
C GLN A 202 30.17 -20.55 -9.60
N CYS A 203 29.27 -20.54 -8.62
CA CYS A 203 28.11 -19.67 -8.64
C CYS A 203 27.80 -19.05 -7.28
N ILE A 204 27.14 -17.90 -7.34
CA ILE A 204 26.48 -17.24 -6.20
C ILE A 204 24.98 -17.34 -6.46
N GLY A 205 24.22 -17.87 -5.50
CA GLY A 205 22.77 -17.91 -5.58
C GLY A 205 22.14 -16.89 -4.65
N ALA A 206 20.98 -16.34 -5.02
CA ALA A 206 20.13 -15.56 -4.13
C ALA A 206 18.72 -16.16 -4.11
N THR A 207 18.07 -16.18 -2.93
CA THR A 207 16.71 -16.72 -2.79
C THR A 207 16.05 -16.21 -1.50
N SER A 208 14.74 -16.42 -1.36
CA SER A 208 14.03 -16.18 -0.11
C SER A 208 14.17 -17.35 0.87
N THR A 209 13.88 -17.10 2.15
CA THR A 209 13.95 -18.14 3.20
C THR A 209 12.94 -19.26 2.93
N ALA A 210 11.74 -18.94 2.46
CA ALA A 210 10.70 -19.92 2.17
C ALA A 210 11.07 -20.80 0.98
N GLU A 211 11.56 -20.21 -0.11
CA GLU A 211 11.93 -20.93 -1.32
C GLU A 211 13.22 -21.76 -1.14
N TYR A 212 14.15 -21.28 -0.29
CA TYR A 212 15.32 -22.09 0.07
C TYR A 212 14.93 -23.43 0.71
N LYS A 213 14.03 -23.38 1.71
CA LYS A 213 13.52 -24.59 2.39
C LYS A 213 12.77 -25.52 1.44
N LYS A 214 12.02 -24.95 0.49
CA LYS A 214 11.19 -25.72 -0.45
C LYS A 214 12.02 -26.39 -1.54
N SER A 215 13.05 -25.72 -2.06
CA SER A 215 13.75 -26.10 -3.30
C SER A 215 15.16 -26.65 -3.04
N ILE A 216 16.00 -25.98 -2.24
CA ILE A 216 17.42 -26.33 -2.07
C ILE A 216 17.63 -27.28 -0.90
N GLU A 217 17.00 -27.01 0.24
CA GLU A 217 17.20 -27.79 1.47
C GLU A 217 16.68 -29.24 1.34
N LYS A 218 15.66 -29.47 0.48
CA LYS A 218 15.13 -30.80 0.19
C LYS A 218 16.00 -31.62 -0.75
N ASP A 219 16.91 -30.98 -1.49
CA ASP A 219 17.82 -31.66 -2.42
C ASP A 219 19.21 -31.83 -1.78
N ALA A 220 19.47 -33.00 -1.21
CA ALA A 220 20.73 -33.32 -0.53
C ALA A 220 21.99 -33.15 -1.41
N ALA A 221 21.88 -33.21 -2.74
CA ALA A 221 23.00 -33.00 -3.65
C ALA A 221 23.38 -31.51 -3.74
N LEU A 222 22.39 -30.63 -3.75
CA LEU A 222 22.58 -29.18 -3.79
C LEU A 222 22.97 -28.63 -2.42
N GLU A 223 22.31 -29.08 -1.35
CA GLU A 223 22.62 -28.63 0.02
C GLU A 223 24.11 -28.84 0.38
N ARG A 224 24.68 -29.96 -0.07
CA ARG A 224 26.11 -30.26 0.14
C ARG A 224 27.06 -29.37 -0.65
N ARG A 225 26.60 -28.64 -1.65
CA ARG A 225 27.40 -27.78 -2.53
C ARG A 225 27.25 -26.31 -2.23
N PHE A 226 26.09 -25.90 -1.72
CA PHE A 226 25.85 -24.51 -1.33
C PHE A 226 26.18 -24.28 0.14
N GLN A 227 26.72 -23.09 0.41
CA GLN A 227 26.91 -22.59 1.75
C GLN A 227 25.94 -21.42 2.00
N LYS A 228 25.03 -21.61 2.93
CA LYS A 228 24.04 -20.57 3.29
C LYS A 228 24.65 -19.40 4.01
N ILE A 229 24.20 -18.19 3.63
CA ILE A 229 24.46 -16.91 4.27
C ILE A 229 23.09 -16.25 4.46
N LEU A 230 22.73 -15.98 5.70
CA LEU A 230 21.48 -15.29 6.04
C LEU A 230 21.72 -13.79 6.01
N LEU A 231 20.85 -13.06 5.30
CA LEU A 231 20.81 -11.61 5.29
C LEU A 231 19.60 -11.14 6.10
N SER A 232 19.87 -10.38 7.13
CA SER A 232 18.83 -9.71 7.94
C SER A 232 18.48 -8.36 7.34
N PRO A 233 17.24 -7.86 7.55
CA PRO A 233 16.89 -6.49 7.22
C PRO A 233 17.86 -5.48 7.87
N ALA A 234 18.13 -4.39 7.16
CA ALA A 234 18.98 -3.32 7.69
C ALA A 234 18.27 -2.58 8.83
N SER A 235 19.05 -2.11 9.80
CA SER A 235 18.54 -1.22 10.84
C SER A 235 18.16 0.16 10.26
N GLN A 236 17.44 0.99 11.03
CA GLN A 236 17.10 2.34 10.60
C GLN A 236 18.38 3.20 10.41
N GLU A 237 19.36 3.03 11.26
CA GLU A 237 20.64 3.75 11.19
C GLU A 237 21.45 3.35 9.95
N GLU A 238 21.58 2.05 9.69
CA GLU A 238 22.22 1.53 8.48
C GLU A 238 21.48 2.00 7.21
N THR A 239 20.13 1.98 7.23
CA THR A 239 19.31 2.44 6.11
C THR A 239 19.55 3.93 5.83
N LEU A 240 19.62 4.77 6.87
CA LEU A 240 19.92 6.20 6.70
C LEU A 240 21.31 6.42 6.09
N ALA A 241 22.30 5.63 6.48
CA ALA A 241 23.64 5.68 5.88
C ALA A 241 23.62 5.28 4.39
N ILE A 242 22.82 4.27 4.03
CA ILE A 242 22.61 3.85 2.64
C ILE A 242 21.97 4.99 1.83
N LEU A 243 20.87 5.59 2.33
CA LEU A 243 20.19 6.69 1.63
C LEU A 243 21.12 7.89 1.42
N LYS A 244 21.94 8.25 2.41
CA LYS A 244 22.92 9.34 2.29
C LYS A 244 23.94 9.09 1.18
N GLN A 245 24.36 7.86 0.96
CA GLN A 245 25.30 7.54 -0.14
C GLN A 245 24.61 7.47 -1.51
N LEU A 246 23.37 7.01 -1.56
CA LEU A 246 22.58 6.98 -2.80
C LEU A 246 22.07 8.36 -3.22
N ARG A 247 22.01 9.32 -2.28
CA ARG A 247 21.44 10.67 -2.45
C ARG A 247 21.88 11.33 -3.76
N SER A 248 23.18 11.41 -4.03
CA SER A 248 23.70 12.12 -5.19
C SER A 248 23.22 11.54 -6.53
N ARG A 249 23.03 10.24 -6.62
CA ARG A 249 22.53 9.57 -7.84
C ARG A 249 21.05 9.88 -8.08
N TYR A 250 20.23 9.79 -7.03
CA TYR A 250 18.79 10.12 -7.11
C TYR A 250 18.58 11.62 -7.35
N GLU A 251 19.40 12.49 -6.75
CA GLU A 251 19.41 13.92 -7.01
C GLU A 251 19.71 14.24 -8.49
N GLN A 252 20.70 13.56 -9.08
CA GLN A 252 21.02 13.70 -10.51
C GLN A 252 19.91 13.16 -11.41
N HIS A 253 19.32 12.00 -11.06
CA HIS A 253 18.26 11.38 -11.86
C HIS A 253 16.99 12.22 -11.91
N HIS A 254 16.55 12.72 -10.74
CA HIS A 254 15.32 13.49 -10.63
C HIS A 254 15.50 15.00 -10.79
N ASN A 255 16.75 15.48 -10.85
CA ASN A 255 17.09 16.91 -10.79
C ASN A 255 16.48 17.58 -9.55
N THR A 256 16.68 16.97 -8.39
CA THR A 256 16.16 17.39 -7.09
C THR A 256 17.28 17.44 -6.06
N THR A 257 17.03 18.06 -4.91
CA THR A 257 17.92 18.03 -3.73
C THR A 257 17.14 17.55 -2.52
N TYR A 258 17.66 16.54 -1.83
CA TYR A 258 17.02 16.01 -0.61
C TYR A 258 17.61 16.67 0.63
N SER A 259 16.75 17.14 1.54
CA SER A 259 17.20 17.57 2.86
C SER A 259 17.54 16.36 3.74
N ASP A 260 18.37 16.54 4.77
CA ASP A 260 18.71 15.46 5.69
C ASP A 260 17.49 14.99 6.50
N GLU A 261 16.58 15.92 6.80
CA GLU A 261 15.29 15.65 7.43
C GLU A 261 14.39 14.79 6.53
N ALA A 262 14.39 15.04 5.20
CA ALA A 262 13.66 14.23 4.24
C ALA A 262 14.18 12.78 4.20
N LEU A 263 15.49 12.57 4.19
CA LEU A 263 16.08 11.23 4.24
C LEU A 263 15.74 10.51 5.55
N GLN A 264 15.78 11.21 6.66
CA GLN A 264 15.37 10.64 7.95
C GLN A 264 13.89 10.31 7.98
N ALA A 265 13.03 11.15 7.37
CA ALA A 265 11.61 10.89 7.20
C ALA A 265 11.35 9.66 6.32
N CYS A 266 12.10 9.46 5.22
CA CYS A 266 12.00 8.26 4.39
C CYS A 266 12.19 6.99 5.24
N VAL A 267 13.15 6.97 6.15
CA VAL A 267 13.42 5.81 7.00
C VAL A 267 12.35 5.66 8.08
N SER A 268 12.08 6.71 8.86
CA SER A 268 11.22 6.64 10.04
C SER A 268 9.75 6.41 9.67
N LEU A 269 9.24 7.12 8.64
CA LEU A 269 7.85 7.00 8.22
C LEU A 269 7.58 5.67 7.52
N THR A 270 8.50 5.19 6.67
CA THR A 270 8.32 3.89 6.04
C THR A 270 8.44 2.75 7.04
N ALA A 271 9.33 2.85 8.03
CA ALA A 271 9.42 1.86 9.10
C ALA A 271 8.11 1.75 9.88
N ARG A 272 7.43 2.89 10.11
CA ARG A 272 6.21 2.99 10.89
C ARG A 272 4.93 2.63 10.12
N TYR A 273 4.81 3.07 8.86
CA TYR A 273 3.55 3.01 8.11
C TYR A 273 3.52 2.00 6.97
N ILE A 274 4.67 1.54 6.48
CA ILE A 274 4.73 0.55 5.40
C ILE A 274 5.09 -0.81 5.97
N ASN A 275 4.08 -1.67 6.11
CA ASN A 275 4.22 -3.05 6.55
C ASN A 275 4.28 -3.99 5.33
N GLY A 276 4.90 -5.17 5.48
CA GLY A 276 5.02 -6.16 4.40
C GLY A 276 6.24 -5.98 3.48
N ARG A 277 7.01 -4.89 3.63
CA ARG A 277 8.31 -4.69 3.00
C ARG A 277 9.36 -4.41 4.06
N VAL A 278 10.60 -4.74 3.77
CA VAL A 278 11.72 -4.60 4.70
C VAL A 278 12.61 -3.39 4.36
N LEU A 279 13.36 -2.92 5.34
CA LEU A 279 14.43 -1.96 5.10
C LEU A 279 15.64 -2.69 4.47
N PRO A 280 16.38 -2.03 3.58
CA PRO A 280 16.30 -0.62 3.16
C PRO A 280 15.32 -0.33 2.01
N ASP A 281 14.83 -1.34 1.31
CA ASP A 281 14.06 -1.26 0.06
C ASP A 281 12.91 -0.23 0.12
N LYS A 282 12.01 -0.36 1.10
CA LYS A 282 10.88 0.56 1.25
C LYS A 282 11.28 2.03 1.48
N ALA A 283 12.45 2.28 2.06
CA ALA A 283 12.94 3.64 2.29
C ALA A 283 13.58 4.22 1.02
N ILE A 284 14.23 3.38 0.22
CA ILE A 284 14.75 3.74 -1.10
C ILE A 284 13.59 4.06 -2.05
N ASP A 285 12.56 3.20 -2.08
CA ASP A 285 11.34 3.44 -2.87
C ASP A 285 10.68 4.78 -2.50
N ALA A 286 10.57 5.08 -1.20
CA ALA A 286 9.98 6.35 -0.76
C ALA A 286 10.83 7.57 -1.18
N MET A 287 12.15 7.45 -1.16
CA MET A 287 13.05 8.49 -1.64
C MET A 287 12.91 8.70 -3.15
N ASP A 288 12.88 7.62 -3.92
CA ASP A 288 12.72 7.64 -5.38
C ASP A 288 11.37 8.25 -5.79
N GLU A 289 10.29 7.77 -5.19
CA GLU A 289 8.94 8.26 -5.49
C GLU A 289 8.74 9.73 -5.05
N ALA A 290 9.33 10.15 -3.92
CA ALA A 290 9.29 11.55 -3.49
C ALA A 290 10.03 12.48 -4.46
N GLY A 291 11.19 12.05 -4.98
CA GLY A 291 11.94 12.77 -6.00
C GLY A 291 11.19 12.88 -7.33
N ALA A 292 10.62 11.76 -7.78
CA ALA A 292 9.81 11.72 -8.99
C ALA A 292 8.58 12.65 -8.89
N LYS A 293 7.88 12.61 -7.75
CA LYS A 293 6.72 13.47 -7.46
C LYS A 293 7.09 14.93 -7.45
N ALA A 294 8.17 15.31 -6.76
CA ALA A 294 8.65 16.68 -6.72
C ALA A 294 8.98 17.20 -8.13
N ARG A 295 9.62 16.39 -8.96
CA ARG A 295 9.91 16.72 -10.36
C ARG A 295 8.64 16.93 -11.19
N ILE A 296 7.61 16.10 -11.02
CA ILE A 296 6.34 16.21 -11.76
C ILE A 296 5.56 17.45 -11.33
N ARG A 297 5.51 17.75 -10.04
CA ARG A 297 4.80 18.92 -9.48
C ARG A 297 5.32 20.24 -10.05
N PHE A 298 6.62 20.34 -10.32
CA PHE A 298 7.23 21.53 -10.90
C PHE A 298 7.18 21.55 -12.44
N ARG A 299 6.62 20.52 -13.09
CA ARG A 299 6.45 20.42 -14.53
C ARG A 299 5.10 20.95 -15.04
N GLU A 300 4.42 21.81 -14.35
CA GLU A 300 3.33 22.56 -14.96
C GLU A 300 3.89 23.38 -16.10
N MET A 301 3.60 22.95 -17.34
CA MET A 301 3.98 23.66 -18.53
C MET A 301 3.40 25.09 -18.47
N PRO A 302 4.18 26.15 -18.71
CA PRO A 302 3.63 27.48 -18.81
C PRO A 302 2.46 27.53 -19.79
N SER A 303 1.43 28.31 -19.49
CA SER A 303 0.24 28.46 -20.34
C SER A 303 0.59 28.85 -21.79
N GLU A 304 1.68 29.57 -21.97
CA GLU A 304 2.22 30.00 -23.27
C GLU A 304 2.51 28.82 -24.23
N PHE A 305 2.93 27.66 -23.70
CA PHE A 305 3.14 26.46 -24.54
C PHE A 305 1.81 25.90 -25.06
N THR A 306 0.80 25.87 -24.20
CA THR A 306 -0.55 25.38 -24.57
C THR A 306 -1.19 26.34 -25.58
N ASP A 307 -0.96 27.63 -25.44
CA ASP A 307 -1.51 28.66 -26.36
C ASP A 307 -0.88 28.52 -27.76
N ILE A 308 0.43 28.41 -27.87
CA ILE A 308 1.11 28.20 -29.13
C ILE A 308 0.71 26.85 -29.77
N GLN A 309 0.55 25.80 -28.98
CA GLN A 309 0.13 24.49 -29.47
C GLN A 309 -1.31 24.51 -30.00
N ASN A 310 -2.20 25.24 -29.36
CA ASN A 310 -3.56 25.47 -29.82
C ASN A 310 -3.59 26.33 -31.09
N GLU A 311 -2.69 27.33 -31.20
CA GLU A 311 -2.54 28.14 -32.42
C GLU A 311 -2.08 27.28 -33.61
N ILE A 312 -1.05 26.43 -33.40
CA ILE A 312 -0.56 25.49 -34.43
C ILE A 312 -1.69 24.55 -34.88
N SER A 313 -2.51 24.05 -33.95
CA SER A 313 -3.63 23.16 -34.26
C SER A 313 -4.67 23.86 -35.14
N LYS A 314 -5.04 25.11 -34.82
CA LYS A 314 -5.96 25.92 -35.64
C LYS A 314 -5.43 26.22 -37.03
N LEU A 315 -4.15 26.65 -37.12
CA LEU A 315 -3.49 26.90 -38.40
C LEU A 315 -3.38 25.60 -39.24
N THR A 316 -3.26 24.45 -38.61
CA THR A 316 -3.24 23.16 -39.31
C THR A 316 -4.61 22.80 -39.87
N GLU A 317 -5.68 23.09 -39.14
CA GLU A 317 -7.05 22.94 -39.66
C GLU A 317 -7.35 23.89 -40.82
N GLU A 318 -6.92 25.16 -40.71
CA GLU A 318 -7.07 26.16 -41.77
C GLU A 318 -6.28 25.75 -43.06
N LYS A 319 -5.04 25.24 -42.87
CA LYS A 319 -4.26 24.68 -43.99
C LYS A 319 -4.96 23.53 -44.66
N LEU A 320 -5.56 22.62 -43.92
CA LEU A 320 -6.33 21.50 -44.46
C LEU A 320 -7.60 21.97 -45.23
N GLN A 321 -8.25 23.01 -44.76
CA GLN A 321 -9.39 23.62 -45.44
C GLN A 321 -8.97 24.33 -46.75
N ALA A 322 -7.86 25.10 -46.71
CA ALA A 322 -7.31 25.74 -47.88
C ALA A 322 -6.88 24.72 -48.96
N ALA A 323 -6.28 23.60 -48.55
CA ALA A 323 -5.93 22.52 -49.46
C ALA A 323 -7.17 21.83 -50.10
N LYS A 324 -8.26 21.64 -49.32
CA LYS A 324 -9.54 21.10 -49.83
C LYS A 324 -10.22 22.04 -50.81
N SER A 325 -10.07 23.37 -50.65
CA SER A 325 -10.60 24.39 -51.55
C SER A 325 -9.71 24.68 -52.75
N GLN A 326 -8.61 23.93 -52.92
CA GLN A 326 -7.58 24.09 -54.00
C GLN A 326 -6.84 25.40 -53.95
N ASP A 327 -6.87 26.13 -52.83
CA ASP A 327 -6.07 27.35 -52.61
C ASP A 327 -4.65 26.99 -52.10
N TYR A 328 -3.83 26.55 -53.05
CA TYR A 328 -2.46 26.07 -52.75
C TYR A 328 -1.53 27.17 -52.30
N GLU A 329 -1.76 28.42 -52.73
CA GLU A 329 -0.93 29.56 -52.33
C GLU A 329 -1.11 29.88 -50.83
N ARG A 330 -2.34 29.91 -50.37
CA ARG A 330 -2.70 30.11 -48.99
C ARG A 330 -2.25 28.91 -48.12
N ALA A 331 -2.40 27.67 -48.62
CA ALA A 331 -1.90 26.48 -47.91
C ALA A 331 -0.39 26.48 -47.72
N ALA A 332 0.38 27.02 -48.70
CA ALA A 332 1.86 27.19 -48.61
C ALA A 332 2.23 28.25 -47.56
N GLN A 333 1.53 29.42 -47.55
CA GLN A 333 1.75 30.45 -46.54
C GLN A 333 1.48 29.94 -45.12
N LEU A 334 0.39 29.23 -44.94
CA LEU A 334 0.03 28.62 -43.64
C LEU A 334 1.06 27.58 -43.20
N ARG A 335 1.61 26.77 -44.12
CA ARG A 335 2.68 25.83 -43.83
C ARG A 335 3.91 26.55 -43.27
N ASP A 336 4.32 27.63 -43.88
CA ASP A 336 5.52 28.38 -43.46
C ASP A 336 5.32 29.01 -42.09
N VAL A 337 4.10 29.53 -41.78
CA VAL A 337 3.72 30.03 -40.45
C VAL A 337 3.74 28.91 -39.42
N ILE A 338 3.15 27.73 -39.73
CA ILE A 338 3.16 26.56 -38.84
C ILE A 338 4.60 26.15 -38.53
N GLN A 339 5.45 26.08 -39.52
CA GLN A 339 6.85 25.71 -39.33
C GLN A 339 7.61 26.72 -38.43
N GLN A 340 7.33 28.02 -38.62
CA GLN A 340 7.91 29.09 -37.80
C GLN A 340 7.44 28.98 -36.35
N ARG A 341 6.13 28.75 -36.10
CA ARG A 341 5.56 28.56 -34.74
C ARG A 341 6.04 27.27 -34.08
N ALA A 342 6.21 26.19 -34.84
CA ALA A 342 6.78 24.94 -34.34
C ALA A 342 8.25 25.10 -33.91
N ALA A 343 9.05 25.83 -34.68
CA ALA A 343 10.42 26.17 -34.32
C ALA A 343 10.50 27.03 -33.05
N GLN A 344 9.62 28.03 -32.94
CA GLN A 344 9.50 28.85 -31.73
C GLN A 344 9.13 28.03 -30.49
N LEU A 345 8.17 27.11 -30.62
CA LEU A 345 7.81 26.19 -29.54
C LEU A 345 8.97 25.30 -29.12
N GLN A 346 9.71 24.78 -30.06
CA GLN A 346 10.87 23.95 -29.79
C GLN A 346 11.99 24.73 -29.08
N GLU A 347 12.25 25.94 -29.47
CA GLU A 347 13.26 26.82 -28.83
C GLU A 347 12.84 27.15 -27.39
N MET A 348 11.57 27.53 -27.17
CA MET A 348 11.05 27.77 -25.85
C MET A 348 11.11 26.51 -24.95
N ARG A 349 10.86 25.32 -25.50
CA ARG A 349 11.01 24.06 -24.76
C ARG A 349 12.44 23.83 -24.34
N MET A 350 13.41 24.02 -25.25
CA MET A 350 14.82 23.86 -24.92
C MET A 350 15.26 24.84 -23.83
N GLN A 351 14.87 26.12 -23.92
CA GLN A 351 15.18 27.13 -22.91
C GLN A 351 14.55 26.80 -21.55
N TRP A 352 13.32 26.33 -21.54
CA TRP A 352 12.62 25.92 -20.32
C TRP A 352 13.26 24.67 -19.70
N GLU A 353 13.63 23.66 -20.51
CA GLU A 353 14.34 22.46 -20.03
C GLU A 353 15.72 22.80 -19.47
N ASP A 354 16.43 23.75 -20.08
CA ASP A 354 17.73 24.23 -19.58
C ASP A 354 17.61 25.02 -18.28
N GLN A 355 16.56 25.82 -18.12
CA GLN A 355 16.25 26.50 -16.86
C GLN A 355 15.88 25.49 -15.78
N GLN A 356 15.08 24.47 -16.10
CA GLN A 356 14.72 23.39 -15.20
C GLN A 356 15.93 22.58 -14.72
N LYS A 357 16.90 22.31 -15.60
CA LYS A 357 18.16 21.63 -15.24
C LYS A 357 19.02 22.45 -14.27
N LYS A 358 18.94 23.77 -14.34
CA LYS A 358 19.72 24.70 -13.50
C LYS A 358 19.12 24.96 -12.13
N SER A 359 17.85 24.60 -11.89
CA SER A 359 17.13 24.84 -10.65
C SER A 359 16.62 23.53 -10.08
N PRO A 360 17.42 22.78 -9.30
CA PRO A 360 16.96 21.54 -8.68
C PRO A 360 15.87 21.83 -7.66
N VAL A 361 14.84 21.00 -7.68
CA VAL A 361 13.70 21.09 -6.76
C VAL A 361 14.10 20.50 -5.40
N ARG A 362 13.84 21.22 -4.32
CA ARG A 362 14.09 20.72 -2.97
C ARG A 362 12.94 19.80 -2.53
N VAL A 363 13.32 18.62 -2.04
CA VAL A 363 12.42 17.64 -1.42
C VAL A 363 12.55 17.76 0.09
N ASP A 364 11.47 18.11 0.73
CA ASP A 364 11.37 18.28 2.18
C ASP A 364 10.68 17.09 2.86
N GLU A 365 10.70 17.06 4.19
CA GLU A 365 9.98 16.07 5.01
C GLU A 365 8.50 15.97 4.63
N ASN A 366 7.88 17.09 4.27
CA ASN A 366 6.48 17.15 3.87
C ASN A 366 6.19 16.38 2.58
N ASP A 367 7.07 16.47 1.59
CA ASP A 367 6.93 15.74 0.32
C ASP A 367 7.06 14.24 0.55
N VAL A 368 7.97 13.83 1.42
CA VAL A 368 8.11 12.44 1.86
C VAL A 368 6.88 11.95 2.60
N ALA A 369 6.33 12.77 3.50
CA ALA A 369 5.11 12.41 4.24
C ALA A 369 3.91 12.22 3.30
N GLU A 370 3.77 13.07 2.27
CA GLU A 370 2.76 12.89 1.22
C GLU A 370 2.96 11.62 0.41
N THR A 371 4.21 11.29 0.09
CA THR A 371 4.56 10.08 -0.64
C THR A 371 4.25 8.84 0.19
N VAL A 372 4.71 8.78 1.44
CA VAL A 372 4.42 7.67 2.34
C VAL A 372 2.91 7.52 2.60
N SER A 373 2.18 8.63 2.64
CA SER A 373 0.71 8.61 2.73
C SER A 373 0.06 7.93 1.52
N MET A 374 0.55 8.20 0.31
CA MET A 374 0.05 7.52 -0.89
C MET A 374 0.41 6.03 -0.91
N MET A 375 1.65 5.68 -0.53
CA MET A 375 2.12 4.29 -0.47
C MET A 375 1.38 3.46 0.59
N SER A 376 1.08 4.04 1.74
CA SER A 376 0.49 3.35 2.90
C SER A 376 -1.04 3.46 2.98
N GLY A 377 -1.64 4.44 2.27
CA GLY A 377 -3.05 4.78 2.39
C GLY A 377 -3.41 5.53 3.69
N VAL A 378 -2.42 5.97 4.47
CA VAL A 378 -2.62 6.77 5.69
C VAL A 378 -2.69 8.24 5.33
N PRO A 379 -3.71 9.00 5.74
CA PRO A 379 -3.83 10.42 5.38
C PRO A 379 -2.64 11.27 5.82
N VAL A 380 -2.20 12.20 4.96
CA VAL A 380 -1.03 13.10 5.18
C VAL A 380 -1.13 13.88 6.48
N THR A 381 -2.31 14.40 6.80
CA THR A 381 -2.57 15.17 8.04
C THR A 381 -2.18 14.39 9.30
N LYS A 382 -2.24 13.06 9.23
CA LYS A 382 -1.88 12.16 10.35
C LYS A 382 -0.42 11.81 10.44
N VAL A 383 0.28 11.94 9.34
CA VAL A 383 1.73 11.75 9.27
C VAL A 383 2.45 13.01 9.77
N ARG A 384 1.87 14.21 9.58
CA ARG A 384 2.46 15.52 9.90
C ARG A 384 2.14 16.08 11.28
N GLU A 385 0.90 15.90 11.76
CA GLU A 385 0.51 16.47 13.06
C GLU A 385 1.22 15.75 14.20
N SER A 386 1.70 16.52 15.15
CA SER A 386 2.11 15.94 16.44
C SER A 386 0.88 15.22 17.01
N ASP A 387 0.94 13.91 17.07
CA ASP A 387 -0.14 13.04 17.59
C ASP A 387 -0.72 13.56 18.91
N THR A 388 0.07 14.33 19.66
CA THR A 388 -0.24 14.82 21.01
C THR A 388 -1.33 15.91 21.04
N GLU A 389 -1.32 16.89 20.14
CA GLU A 389 -2.34 17.96 20.13
C GLU A 389 -3.69 17.44 19.68
N ARG A 390 -3.68 16.56 18.72
CA ARG A 390 -4.88 15.93 18.17
C ARG A 390 -5.56 15.02 19.17
N LEU A 391 -4.79 14.23 19.92
CA LEU A 391 -5.29 13.38 20.98
C LEU A 391 -5.85 14.18 22.17
N LYS A 392 -5.28 15.35 22.47
CA LYS A 392 -5.84 16.27 23.49
C LYS A 392 -7.25 16.76 23.12
N ASN A 393 -7.47 17.10 21.85
CA ASN A 393 -8.74 17.64 21.36
C ASN A 393 -9.76 16.56 21.02
N MET A 394 -9.34 15.30 20.87
CA MET A 394 -10.21 14.19 20.47
C MET A 394 -11.40 14.00 21.41
N GLY A 395 -11.17 14.08 22.72
CA GLY A 395 -12.24 13.94 23.71
C GLY A 395 -13.36 14.97 23.56
N ALA A 396 -13.01 16.23 23.25
CA ALA A 396 -13.99 17.30 23.02
C ALA A 396 -14.82 17.03 21.74
N VAL A 397 -14.15 16.68 20.64
CA VAL A 397 -14.82 16.37 19.35
C VAL A 397 -15.73 15.16 19.46
N LEU A 398 -15.33 14.13 20.23
CA LEU A 398 -16.17 12.95 20.44
C LEU A 398 -17.40 13.28 21.28
N ARG A 399 -17.30 14.14 22.31
CA ARG A 399 -18.45 14.56 23.14
C ARG A 399 -19.51 15.34 22.35
N GLU A 400 -19.13 16.09 21.34
CA GLU A 400 -20.08 16.78 20.45
C GLU A 400 -20.96 15.81 19.64
N ARG A 401 -20.47 14.63 19.35
CA ARG A 401 -21.15 13.64 18.52
C ARG A 401 -21.79 12.51 19.32
N ILE A 402 -21.30 12.24 20.52
CA ILE A 402 -21.72 11.09 21.34
C ILE A 402 -22.39 11.60 22.60
N VAL A 403 -23.69 11.40 22.66
CA VAL A 403 -24.55 11.92 23.72
C VAL A 403 -24.68 10.89 24.85
N GLY A 404 -24.54 11.34 26.09
CA GLY A 404 -24.81 10.56 27.31
C GLY A 404 -23.78 9.47 27.62
N GLN A 405 -22.55 9.56 27.06
CA GLN A 405 -21.48 8.59 27.29
C GLN A 405 -20.14 9.30 27.60
N ASP A 406 -20.19 10.41 28.36
CA ASP A 406 -19.03 11.23 28.64
C ASP A 406 -17.90 10.47 29.33
N ASP A 407 -18.23 9.59 30.29
CA ASP A 407 -17.28 8.75 31.00
C ASP A 407 -16.56 7.78 30.03
N ALA A 408 -17.31 7.15 29.13
CA ALA A 408 -16.76 6.23 28.14
C ALA A 408 -15.81 6.94 27.17
N VAL A 409 -16.19 8.12 26.69
CA VAL A 409 -15.36 8.97 25.81
C VAL A 409 -14.08 9.38 26.52
N GLU A 410 -14.17 9.77 27.79
CA GLU A 410 -13.00 10.18 28.57
C GLU A 410 -12.03 9.03 28.82
N GLN A 411 -12.53 7.85 29.22
CA GLN A 411 -11.71 6.66 29.44
C GLN A 411 -10.97 6.23 28.17
N VAL A 412 -11.67 6.16 27.02
CA VAL A 412 -11.05 5.85 25.73
C VAL A 412 -9.97 6.87 25.38
N SER A 413 -10.29 8.16 25.50
CA SER A 413 -9.35 9.23 25.15
C SER A 413 -8.10 9.20 26.01
N ARG A 414 -8.23 9.00 27.33
CA ARG A 414 -7.10 8.87 28.25
C ARG A 414 -6.22 7.65 27.95
N ALA A 415 -6.84 6.50 27.68
CA ALA A 415 -6.12 5.28 27.36
C ALA A 415 -5.34 5.41 26.05
N LEU A 416 -5.94 6.01 25.02
CA LEU A 416 -5.26 6.28 23.74
C LEU A 416 -4.08 7.25 23.88
N VAL A 417 -4.23 8.30 24.68
CA VAL A 417 -3.12 9.23 24.98
C VAL A 417 -1.97 8.50 25.68
N ARG A 418 -2.27 7.69 26.70
CA ARG A 418 -1.29 6.93 27.46
C ARG A 418 -0.48 5.97 26.54
N ASN A 419 -1.18 5.26 25.67
CA ASN A 419 -0.54 4.29 24.77
C ASN A 419 0.32 4.98 23.70
N ARG A 420 -0.12 6.12 23.19
CA ARG A 420 0.65 6.92 22.20
C ARG A 420 1.91 7.58 22.79
N LEU A 421 1.91 7.90 24.07
CA LEU A 421 3.11 8.40 24.74
C LEU A 421 4.18 7.32 24.98
N GLY A 422 3.95 6.09 24.51
CA GLY A 422 4.92 5.00 24.62
C GLY A 422 5.00 4.35 26.00
N LEU A 423 4.07 4.66 26.90
CA LEU A 423 4.08 4.13 28.28
C LEU A 423 3.65 2.65 28.35
N SER A 424 3.13 2.09 27.27
CA SER A 424 2.55 0.73 27.21
C SER A 424 3.39 -0.32 26.46
N GLY A 425 4.60 0.02 25.96
CA GLY A 425 5.47 -0.89 25.20
C GLY A 425 5.15 -0.88 23.69
N GLY A 426 6.19 -1.02 22.83
CA GLY A 426 6.11 -0.77 21.39
C GLY A 426 5.49 -1.87 20.52
N ASP A 427 5.27 -3.08 21.04
CA ASP A 427 4.88 -4.25 20.24
C ASP A 427 3.39 -4.62 20.37
N ARG A 428 2.54 -3.71 20.86
CA ARG A 428 1.11 -3.92 21.04
C ARG A 428 0.29 -3.04 20.08
N PRO A 429 -1.01 -3.36 19.85
CA PRO A 429 -1.95 -2.47 19.17
C PRO A 429 -2.01 -1.07 19.81
N ILE A 430 -2.48 -0.06 19.07
CA ILE A 430 -2.69 1.31 19.57
C ILE A 430 -3.57 1.31 20.84
N GLY A 431 -4.48 0.37 20.94
CA GLY A 431 -5.32 0.13 22.10
C GLY A 431 -6.19 -1.10 21.90
N THR A 432 -6.54 -1.75 23.02
CA THR A 432 -7.42 -2.93 23.02
C THR A 432 -8.50 -2.74 24.07
N PHE A 433 -9.73 -2.49 23.61
CA PHE A 433 -10.86 -2.13 24.47
C PHE A 433 -12.00 -3.12 24.39
N LEU A 434 -12.67 -3.36 25.53
CA LEU A 434 -13.94 -4.06 25.57
C LEU A 434 -15.06 -3.08 25.96
N PHE A 435 -15.97 -2.82 25.01
CA PHE A 435 -17.13 -1.95 25.20
C PHE A 435 -18.33 -2.78 25.66
N VAL A 436 -18.81 -2.55 26.86
CA VAL A 436 -19.88 -3.34 27.48
C VAL A 436 -21.08 -2.46 27.78
N GLY A 437 -22.29 -2.95 27.50
CA GLY A 437 -23.51 -2.20 27.78
C GLY A 437 -24.70 -2.65 26.93
N PRO A 438 -25.88 -2.08 27.14
CA PRO A 438 -27.12 -2.42 26.41
C PRO A 438 -26.98 -2.24 24.89
N THR A 439 -27.88 -2.83 24.14
CA THR A 439 -27.98 -2.57 22.71
C THR A 439 -28.47 -1.16 22.44
N GLY A 440 -27.95 -0.52 21.39
CA GLY A 440 -28.41 0.81 20.96
C GLY A 440 -27.90 2.00 21.77
N VAL A 441 -26.95 1.83 22.70
CA VAL A 441 -26.37 2.93 23.52
C VAL A 441 -25.21 3.68 22.84
N GLY A 442 -24.83 3.29 21.63
CA GLY A 442 -23.79 4.01 20.86
C GLY A 442 -22.43 3.33 20.78
N LYS A 443 -22.24 2.08 21.28
CA LYS A 443 -20.96 1.34 21.22
C LYS A 443 -20.34 1.36 19.82
N THR A 444 -21.04 0.83 18.82
CA THR A 444 -20.57 0.78 17.42
C THR A 444 -20.44 2.16 16.79
N TYR A 445 -21.22 3.14 17.25
CA TYR A 445 -21.14 4.52 16.76
C TYR A 445 -19.86 5.22 17.24
N LEU A 446 -19.50 5.04 18.53
CA LEU A 446 -18.21 5.52 19.05
C LEU A 446 -17.04 4.95 18.26
N VAL A 447 -17.08 3.65 17.90
CA VAL A 447 -16.03 3.02 17.09
C VAL A 447 -15.91 3.67 15.72
N LYS A 448 -17.01 4.02 15.05
CA LYS A 448 -17.01 4.74 13.78
C LYS A 448 -16.42 6.14 13.91
N CYS A 449 -16.77 6.86 14.98
CA CYS A 449 -16.19 8.17 15.26
C CYS A 449 -14.68 8.07 15.55
N LEU A 450 -14.25 7.03 16.27
CA LEU A 450 -12.81 6.78 16.51
C LEU A 450 -12.06 6.48 15.20
N ALA A 451 -12.65 5.68 14.29
CA ALA A 451 -12.05 5.42 12.99
C ALA A 451 -11.86 6.71 12.18
N GLU A 452 -12.87 7.57 12.14
CA GLU A 452 -12.81 8.86 11.46
C GLU A 452 -11.77 9.80 12.11
N GLN A 453 -11.73 9.87 13.44
CA GLN A 453 -10.80 10.73 14.18
C GLN A 453 -9.36 10.22 14.15
N LEU A 454 -9.11 8.93 14.31
CA LEU A 454 -7.77 8.37 14.34
C LEU A 454 -7.18 8.18 12.93
N PHE A 455 -7.99 7.80 11.95
CA PHE A 455 -7.53 7.40 10.62
C PHE A 455 -8.12 8.24 9.47
N GLY A 456 -8.95 9.27 9.75
CA GLY A 456 -9.47 10.25 8.77
C GLY A 456 -10.57 9.75 7.86
N SER A 457 -10.95 8.46 7.95
CA SER A 457 -11.99 7.88 7.12
C SER A 457 -12.86 6.93 7.94
N LYS A 458 -14.17 6.96 7.68
CA LYS A 458 -15.10 5.95 8.20
C LYS A 458 -14.83 4.56 7.65
N ASP A 459 -14.17 4.49 6.48
CA ASP A 459 -13.80 3.24 5.80
C ASP A 459 -12.56 2.56 6.42
N ALA A 460 -11.86 3.24 7.33
CA ALA A 460 -10.79 2.66 8.13
C ALA A 460 -11.32 1.76 9.27
N LEU A 461 -12.55 1.24 9.13
CA LEU A 461 -13.19 0.31 10.05
C LEU A 461 -13.26 -1.09 9.43
N ILE A 462 -12.63 -2.05 10.10
CA ILE A 462 -12.76 -3.47 9.81
C ILE A 462 -13.74 -4.06 10.81
N ARG A 463 -14.98 -4.32 10.39
CA ARG A 463 -15.98 -4.94 11.24
C ARG A 463 -16.05 -6.44 10.99
N VAL A 464 -16.04 -7.22 12.09
CA VAL A 464 -16.21 -8.66 12.09
C VAL A 464 -17.32 -8.98 13.11
N ASP A 465 -18.37 -9.66 12.66
CA ASP A 465 -19.47 -10.10 13.53
C ASP A 465 -19.11 -11.46 14.12
N MET A 466 -18.93 -11.52 15.42
CA MET A 466 -18.51 -12.74 16.12
C MET A 466 -19.60 -13.80 16.20
N SER A 467 -20.85 -13.47 15.88
CA SER A 467 -21.92 -14.47 15.77
C SER A 467 -21.69 -15.48 14.62
N GLU A 468 -20.89 -15.10 13.61
CA GLU A 468 -20.49 -15.99 12.52
C GLU A 468 -19.35 -16.95 12.93
N TYR A 469 -18.74 -16.75 14.09
CA TYR A 469 -17.56 -17.49 14.59
C TYR A 469 -17.84 -18.25 15.89
N GLY A 470 -19.10 -18.68 16.09
CA GLY A 470 -19.52 -19.47 17.24
C GLY A 470 -19.10 -20.94 17.19
N GLU A 471 -18.74 -21.47 16.02
CA GLU A 471 -18.33 -22.85 15.83
C GLU A 471 -16.80 -23.00 15.71
N LYS A 472 -16.26 -24.13 16.15
CA LYS A 472 -14.82 -24.39 16.15
C LYS A 472 -14.19 -24.25 14.74
N PHE A 473 -14.88 -24.73 13.71
CA PHE A 473 -14.38 -24.65 12.33
C PHE A 473 -14.39 -23.25 11.74
N SER A 474 -15.16 -22.34 12.29
CA SER A 474 -15.22 -20.96 11.81
C SER A 474 -13.99 -20.14 12.20
N VAL A 475 -13.23 -20.54 13.23
CA VAL A 475 -11.98 -19.88 13.63
C VAL A 475 -10.93 -19.93 12.50
N SER A 476 -10.88 -21.06 11.76
CA SER A 476 -9.97 -21.17 10.60
C SER A 476 -10.31 -20.20 9.48
N ARG A 477 -11.55 -19.74 9.35
CA ARG A 477 -11.94 -18.68 8.41
C ARG A 477 -11.41 -17.32 8.83
N LEU A 478 -11.25 -17.09 10.14
CA LEU A 478 -10.74 -15.82 10.67
C LEU A 478 -9.23 -15.65 10.39
N VAL A 479 -8.46 -16.74 10.59
CA VAL A 479 -6.99 -16.74 10.54
C VAL A 479 -6.43 -17.42 9.29
N GLY A 480 -7.24 -18.22 8.60
CA GLY A 480 -6.82 -19.08 7.48
C GLY A 480 -6.76 -20.55 7.88
N ALA A 481 -7.09 -21.43 6.95
CA ALA A 481 -7.05 -22.87 7.18
C ALA A 481 -5.60 -23.39 7.14
N PRO A 482 -5.24 -24.40 7.95
CA PRO A 482 -3.94 -25.04 7.89
C PRO A 482 -3.75 -25.78 6.55
N PRO A 483 -2.50 -26.07 6.13
CA PRO A 483 -2.20 -26.82 4.91
C PRO A 483 -2.96 -28.15 4.88
N GLY A 484 -3.62 -28.43 3.75
CA GLY A 484 -4.37 -29.68 3.52
C GLY A 484 -5.86 -29.62 3.89
N TYR A 485 -6.37 -28.51 4.39
CA TYR A 485 -7.81 -28.28 4.62
C TYR A 485 -8.45 -27.45 3.52
N VAL A 486 -9.77 -27.63 3.31
CA VAL A 486 -10.55 -26.84 2.35
C VAL A 486 -10.49 -25.36 2.73
N GLY A 487 -10.20 -24.47 1.78
CA GLY A 487 -10.05 -23.02 2.02
C GLY A 487 -8.64 -22.57 2.38
N TYR A 488 -7.62 -23.41 2.29
CA TYR A 488 -6.22 -23.06 2.54
C TYR A 488 -5.72 -21.90 1.66
N GLU A 489 -6.15 -21.85 0.39
CA GLU A 489 -5.72 -20.80 -0.57
C GLU A 489 -6.42 -19.45 -0.33
N GLU A 490 -7.53 -19.40 0.41
CA GLU A 490 -8.32 -18.17 0.59
C GLU A 490 -7.74 -17.21 1.63
N GLY A 491 -6.73 -17.62 2.42
CA GLY A 491 -6.18 -16.79 3.50
C GLY A 491 -7.18 -16.56 4.64
N GLY A 492 -6.79 -15.81 5.68
CA GLY A 492 -7.67 -15.47 6.81
C GLY A 492 -8.42 -14.17 6.58
N GLN A 493 -9.73 -14.15 6.81
CA GLN A 493 -10.56 -12.97 6.58
C GLN A 493 -10.12 -11.75 7.41
N LEU A 494 -9.69 -11.95 8.66
CA LEU A 494 -9.21 -10.87 9.51
C LEU A 494 -7.79 -10.44 9.11
N THR A 495 -6.88 -11.40 8.93
CA THR A 495 -5.48 -11.15 8.59
C THR A 495 -5.34 -10.43 7.24
N ASP A 496 -6.11 -10.82 6.23
CA ASP A 496 -6.10 -10.19 4.92
C ASP A 496 -6.65 -8.76 4.93
N ARG A 497 -7.74 -8.52 5.68
CA ARG A 497 -8.30 -7.17 5.81
C ARG A 497 -7.34 -6.23 6.51
N VAL A 498 -6.64 -6.70 7.56
CA VAL A 498 -5.65 -5.89 8.29
C VAL A 498 -4.41 -5.65 7.43
N ARG A 499 -3.94 -6.64 6.66
CA ARG A 499 -2.83 -6.44 5.71
C ARG A 499 -3.15 -5.38 4.65
N ARG A 500 -4.39 -5.35 4.15
CA ARG A 500 -4.85 -4.32 3.20
C ARG A 500 -5.06 -2.95 3.83
N LYS A 501 -5.42 -2.91 5.13
CA LYS A 501 -5.68 -1.68 5.88
C LYS A 501 -4.95 -1.72 7.23
N PRO A 502 -3.62 -1.55 7.25
CA PRO A 502 -2.82 -1.69 8.47
C PRO A 502 -3.11 -0.61 9.52
N CYS A 503 -3.60 0.56 9.09
CA CYS A 503 -4.04 1.64 9.96
C CYS A 503 -5.57 1.67 10.00
N SER A 504 -6.17 0.89 10.90
CA SER A 504 -7.63 0.72 10.97
C SER A 504 -8.11 0.45 12.39
N VAL A 505 -9.40 0.65 12.60
CA VAL A 505 -10.09 0.14 13.79
C VAL A 505 -10.66 -1.24 13.48
N VAL A 506 -10.24 -2.24 14.22
CA VAL A 506 -10.78 -3.59 14.17
C VAL A 506 -11.89 -3.70 15.19
N LEU A 507 -13.12 -3.83 14.72
CA LEU A 507 -14.30 -4.03 15.57
C LEU A 507 -14.73 -5.49 15.53
N LEU A 508 -14.62 -6.16 16.68
CA LEU A 508 -15.16 -7.49 16.91
C LEU A 508 -16.50 -7.35 17.63
N ASP A 509 -17.59 -7.42 16.87
CA ASP A 509 -18.94 -7.15 17.39
C ASP A 509 -19.53 -8.43 18.02
N GLU A 510 -20.19 -8.29 19.17
CA GLU A 510 -20.81 -9.39 19.95
C GLU A 510 -19.83 -10.51 20.32
N ILE A 511 -18.67 -10.12 20.89
CA ILE A 511 -17.55 -11.04 21.21
C ILE A 511 -17.97 -12.23 22.10
N GLU A 512 -19.02 -12.09 22.90
CA GLU A 512 -19.57 -13.15 23.74
C GLU A 512 -20.14 -14.35 22.97
N LYS A 513 -20.38 -14.21 21.67
CA LYS A 513 -20.88 -15.29 20.81
C LYS A 513 -19.78 -16.11 20.15
N ALA A 514 -18.54 -15.63 20.23
CA ALA A 514 -17.38 -16.29 19.64
C ALA A 514 -17.04 -17.62 20.33
N HIS A 515 -16.48 -18.55 19.55
CA HIS A 515 -15.92 -19.79 20.11
C HIS A 515 -14.70 -19.47 21.01
N PRO A 516 -14.43 -20.22 22.08
CA PRO A 516 -13.27 -19.99 22.96
C PRO A 516 -11.92 -19.92 22.26
N ASP A 517 -11.70 -20.65 21.18
CA ASP A 517 -10.46 -20.63 20.42
C ASP A 517 -10.18 -19.26 19.75
N VAL A 518 -11.20 -18.44 19.50
CA VAL A 518 -11.06 -17.07 19.03
C VAL A 518 -10.31 -16.22 20.07
N PHE A 519 -10.64 -16.38 21.35
CA PHE A 519 -9.97 -15.64 22.42
C PHE A 519 -8.47 -15.98 22.49
N ASN A 520 -8.13 -17.27 22.35
CA ASN A 520 -6.72 -17.72 22.32
C ASN A 520 -5.95 -17.08 21.14
N THR A 521 -6.60 -16.96 19.99
CA THR A 521 -6.03 -16.29 18.81
C THR A 521 -5.82 -14.79 19.05
N LEU A 522 -6.77 -14.13 19.72
CA LEU A 522 -6.69 -12.70 20.03
C LEU A 522 -5.62 -12.38 21.09
N LEU A 523 -5.26 -13.33 21.97
CA LEU A 523 -4.15 -13.14 22.92
C LEU A 523 -2.84 -12.79 22.18
N GLN A 524 -2.56 -13.47 21.06
CA GLN A 524 -1.38 -13.17 20.27
C GLN A 524 -1.41 -11.74 19.73
N VAL A 525 -2.58 -11.28 19.27
CA VAL A 525 -2.75 -9.90 18.79
C VAL A 525 -2.51 -8.88 19.93
N MET A 526 -3.05 -9.15 21.11
CA MET A 526 -2.97 -8.23 22.27
C MET A 526 -1.57 -8.16 22.87
N ASP A 527 -0.78 -9.24 22.80
CA ASP A 527 0.55 -9.31 23.40
C ASP A 527 1.66 -8.88 22.43
N GLU A 528 1.63 -9.40 21.21
CA GLU A 528 2.70 -9.26 20.23
C GLU A 528 2.34 -8.30 19.07
N GLY A 529 1.11 -7.75 19.05
CA GLY A 529 0.66 -6.87 17.98
C GLY A 529 0.68 -7.50 16.59
N ARG A 530 0.68 -8.83 16.52
CA ARG A 530 0.76 -9.57 15.24
C ARG A 530 -0.10 -10.82 15.28
N LEU A 531 -0.51 -11.28 14.10
CA LEU A 531 -1.25 -12.53 13.93
C LEU A 531 -0.72 -13.27 12.70
N THR A 532 -0.26 -14.51 12.89
CA THR A 532 0.23 -15.35 11.78
C THR A 532 -0.92 -16.16 11.23
N ASP A 533 -1.13 -16.10 9.91
CA ASP A 533 -2.17 -16.85 9.22
C ASP A 533 -1.77 -18.32 8.99
N GLY A 534 -2.73 -19.13 8.50
CA GLY A 534 -2.51 -20.54 8.18
C GLY A 534 -1.42 -20.78 7.13
N ASN A 535 -1.08 -19.78 6.32
CA ASN A 535 -0.03 -19.80 5.30
C ASN A 535 1.34 -19.40 5.87
N GLY A 536 1.43 -19.06 7.16
CA GLY A 536 2.65 -18.57 7.79
C GLY A 536 2.96 -17.10 7.52
N VAL A 537 2.02 -16.35 6.91
CA VAL A 537 2.18 -14.92 6.65
C VAL A 537 1.65 -14.13 7.84
N THR A 538 2.44 -13.18 8.33
CA THR A 538 2.10 -12.38 9.52
C THR A 538 1.36 -11.11 9.13
N ALA A 539 0.24 -10.84 9.79
CA ALA A 539 -0.47 -9.55 9.77
C ALA A 539 -0.07 -8.72 10.98
N ASP A 540 0.24 -7.44 10.76
CA ASP A 540 0.70 -6.51 11.79
C ASP A 540 -0.47 -5.67 12.31
N PHE A 541 -0.74 -5.75 13.62
CA PHE A 541 -1.79 -5.04 14.33
C PHE A 541 -1.27 -3.85 15.16
N ARG A 542 0.04 -3.55 15.17
CA ARG A 542 0.62 -2.47 15.99
C ARG A 542 0.07 -1.09 15.66
N ASN A 543 -0.36 -0.89 14.43
CA ASN A 543 -1.01 0.35 13.98
C ASN A 543 -2.54 0.26 13.96
N THR A 544 -3.15 -0.78 14.58
CA THR A 544 -4.60 -0.93 14.68
C THR A 544 -5.10 -0.58 16.07
N LEU A 545 -6.36 -0.15 16.13
CA LEU A 545 -7.13 -0.05 17.38
C LEU A 545 -8.11 -1.23 17.43
N VAL A 546 -7.97 -2.13 18.40
CA VAL A 546 -8.84 -3.28 18.54
C VAL A 546 -9.96 -2.96 19.53
N VAL A 547 -11.20 -3.02 19.08
CA VAL A 547 -12.39 -2.80 19.91
C VAL A 547 -13.30 -4.00 19.84
N MET A 548 -13.68 -4.52 20.98
CA MET A 548 -14.65 -5.60 21.12
C MET A 548 -15.91 -5.04 21.72
N THR A 549 -17.08 -5.48 21.27
CA THR A 549 -18.36 -5.11 21.91
C THR A 549 -19.00 -6.29 22.56
N SER A 550 -19.63 -6.07 23.70
CA SER A 550 -20.41 -7.11 24.41
C SER A 550 -21.67 -6.54 24.99
N ASN A 551 -22.70 -7.40 25.04
CA ASN A 551 -23.96 -7.14 25.74
C ASN A 551 -24.04 -7.92 27.08
N SER A 552 -22.94 -8.57 27.48
CA SER A 552 -22.89 -9.38 28.73
C SER A 552 -23.13 -8.52 29.97
N GLY A 553 -23.78 -9.06 30.93
CA GLY A 553 -24.13 -8.37 32.18
C GLY A 553 -25.35 -7.43 32.12
N THR A 554 -25.85 -7.09 30.94
CA THR A 554 -27.02 -6.19 30.78
C THR A 554 -28.30 -6.79 31.33
N ARG A 555 -28.48 -8.10 31.22
CA ARG A 555 -29.64 -8.81 31.76
C ARG A 555 -29.61 -8.82 33.28
N GLN A 556 -28.45 -9.09 33.85
CA GLN A 556 -28.25 -9.09 35.32
C GLN A 556 -28.39 -7.66 35.90
N LEU A 557 -28.00 -6.65 35.17
CA LEU A 557 -28.18 -5.25 35.54
C LEU A 557 -29.68 -4.89 35.63
N ARG A 558 -30.50 -5.39 34.71
CA ARG A 558 -31.96 -5.23 34.74
C ARG A 558 -32.62 -6.00 35.92
N GLU A 559 -32.17 -7.22 36.20
CA GLU A 559 -32.65 -8.03 37.30
C GLU A 559 -32.33 -7.40 38.66
N VAL A 560 -31.16 -6.79 38.82
CA VAL A 560 -30.74 -6.04 40.00
C VAL A 560 -31.53 -4.72 40.14
N GLY A 561 -31.81 -4.04 39.01
CA GLY A 561 -32.66 -2.82 38.99
C GLY A 561 -34.16 -3.12 39.24
N ALA A 562 -34.61 -4.30 38.88
CA ALA A 562 -35.98 -4.76 39.09
C ALA A 562 -36.19 -5.48 40.45
N GLY A 563 -35.11 -5.53 41.28
CA GLY A 563 -35.08 -6.32 42.52
C GLY A 563 -36.19 -6.02 43.52
N MET A 564 -36.72 -7.07 44.13
CA MET A 564 -37.77 -7.17 45.10
C MET A 564 -37.76 -6.07 46.19
N GLY A 565 -38.63 -5.08 46.05
CA GLY A 565 -38.84 -4.08 47.12
C GLY A 565 -39.59 -2.84 46.66
N PHE A 566 -40.67 -2.54 47.29
CA PHE A 566 -41.64 -1.45 47.14
C PHE A 566 -41.04 -0.02 47.25
N ASP A 567 -40.16 0.41 46.37
CA ASP A 567 -39.75 1.80 46.30
C ASP A 567 -39.78 2.32 44.85
N ARG A 568 -40.78 3.15 44.57
CA ARG A 568 -41.05 3.78 43.27
C ARG A 568 -40.06 4.88 42.85
N ASN A 569 -38.98 5.12 43.62
CA ASN A 569 -38.02 6.20 43.37
C ASN A 569 -36.57 5.74 43.16
N ARG A 570 -36.35 4.63 42.39
CA ARG A 570 -35.00 4.15 42.07
C ARG A 570 -34.83 4.01 40.57
N ASP A 571 -34.75 5.12 39.88
CA ASP A 571 -34.34 5.19 38.46
C ASP A 571 -32.81 5.23 38.23
N GLU A 572 -31.98 5.25 39.29
CA GLU A 572 -30.54 5.29 39.16
C GLU A 572 -29.83 4.26 40.02
N ILE A 573 -29.39 3.17 39.41
CA ILE A 573 -28.36 2.29 39.99
C ILE A 573 -27.08 3.07 40.08
N ALA A 574 -26.50 3.22 41.28
CA ALA A 574 -25.21 3.88 41.46
C ALA A 574 -24.18 3.29 40.46
N PRO A 575 -23.44 4.11 39.71
CA PRO A 575 -22.52 3.66 38.64
C PRO A 575 -21.52 2.59 39.08
N GLU A 576 -21.08 2.65 40.34
CA GLU A 576 -20.16 1.66 40.93
C GLU A 576 -20.80 0.26 41.09
N LYS A 577 -22.09 0.18 41.47
CA LYS A 577 -22.81 -1.10 41.56
C LYS A 577 -23.05 -1.69 40.18
N ALA A 578 -23.41 -0.86 39.20
CA ALA A 578 -23.56 -1.27 37.81
C ALA A 578 -22.28 -1.89 37.27
N ARG A 579 -21.15 -1.21 37.50
CA ARG A 579 -19.82 -1.67 37.10
C ARG A 579 -19.45 -3.00 37.74
N SER A 580 -19.72 -3.17 39.05
CA SER A 580 -19.42 -4.42 39.76
C SER A 580 -20.20 -5.61 39.24
N VAL A 581 -21.47 -5.43 38.91
CA VAL A 581 -22.36 -6.48 38.36
C VAL A 581 -21.83 -6.90 36.97
N ILE A 582 -21.49 -5.93 36.12
CA ILE A 582 -20.93 -6.18 34.78
C ILE A 582 -19.61 -6.93 34.90
N MET A 583 -18.69 -6.47 35.76
CA MET A 583 -17.38 -7.11 35.95
C MET A 583 -17.53 -8.56 36.44
N ASN A 584 -18.49 -8.84 37.32
CA ASN A 584 -18.76 -10.20 37.77
C ASN A 584 -19.33 -11.08 36.65
N ALA A 585 -20.16 -10.53 35.78
CA ALA A 585 -20.69 -11.25 34.61
C ALA A 585 -19.54 -11.56 33.59
N LEU A 586 -18.66 -10.59 33.33
CA LEU A 586 -17.51 -10.78 32.45
C LEU A 586 -16.53 -11.84 32.98
N LYS A 587 -16.20 -11.82 34.26
CA LYS A 587 -15.35 -12.85 34.92
C LYS A 587 -15.93 -14.26 34.85
N LYS A 588 -17.23 -14.42 34.70
CA LYS A 588 -17.87 -15.73 34.51
C LYS A 588 -17.78 -16.21 33.06
N GLN A 589 -17.69 -15.30 32.12
CA GLN A 589 -17.77 -15.59 30.70
C GLN A 589 -16.39 -15.64 30.00
N PHE A 590 -15.47 -14.80 30.42
CA PHE A 590 -14.14 -14.69 29.82
C PHE A 590 -13.06 -15.17 30.81
N ALA A 591 -12.03 -15.82 30.26
CA ALA A 591 -10.88 -16.23 31.06
C ALA A 591 -10.17 -14.99 31.67
N PRO A 592 -9.68 -15.10 32.91
CA PRO A 592 -8.94 -13.99 33.55
C PRO A 592 -7.75 -13.49 32.73
N GLU A 593 -7.09 -14.40 32.03
CA GLU A 593 -5.96 -14.08 31.15
C GLU A 593 -6.38 -13.12 30.05
N PHE A 594 -7.49 -13.36 29.39
CA PHE A 594 -8.03 -12.50 28.34
C PHE A 594 -8.39 -11.09 28.87
N LEU A 595 -9.08 -11.02 30.02
CA LEU A 595 -9.49 -9.75 30.63
C LEU A 595 -8.28 -8.89 31.08
N ASN A 596 -7.21 -9.52 31.54
CA ASN A 596 -5.99 -8.84 31.98
C ASN A 596 -5.12 -8.29 30.82
N ARG A 597 -5.37 -8.72 29.59
CA ARG A 597 -4.67 -8.23 28.38
C ARG A 597 -5.34 -7.01 27.76
N LEU A 598 -6.58 -6.71 28.17
CA LEU A 598 -7.29 -5.51 27.72
C LEU A 598 -6.69 -4.27 28.38
N ASP A 599 -6.57 -3.19 27.61
CA ASP A 599 -6.12 -1.89 28.13
C ASP A 599 -7.17 -1.27 29.07
N ASP A 600 -8.47 -1.42 28.69
CA ASP A 600 -9.58 -1.01 29.56
C ASP A 600 -10.90 -1.70 29.18
N ILE A 601 -11.82 -1.77 30.18
CA ILE A 601 -13.18 -2.25 30.00
C ILE A 601 -14.12 -1.06 30.21
N ILE A 602 -14.76 -0.63 29.12
CA ILE A 602 -15.54 0.59 29.07
C ILE A 602 -17.03 0.26 29.15
N VAL A 603 -17.66 0.77 30.19
CA VAL A 603 -19.07 0.53 30.45
C VAL A 603 -19.91 1.67 29.88
N PHE A 604 -20.87 1.33 29.02
CA PHE A 604 -21.82 2.25 28.44
C PHE A 604 -23.10 2.30 29.27
N ASN A 605 -23.51 3.50 29.62
CA ASN A 605 -24.72 3.73 30.41
C ASN A 605 -25.99 3.60 29.55
N PRO A 606 -27.14 3.17 30.13
CA PRO A 606 -28.41 3.27 29.45
C PRO A 606 -28.76 4.71 29.11
N LEU A 607 -29.43 4.93 27.97
CA LEU A 607 -29.87 6.26 27.55
C LEU A 607 -31.12 6.68 28.32
N ASN A 608 -31.16 7.91 28.82
CA ASN A 608 -32.32 8.55 29.40
C ASN A 608 -33.13 9.34 28.35
N LYS A 609 -34.30 9.91 28.74
CA LYS A 609 -35.16 10.68 27.82
C LYS A 609 -34.46 11.96 27.29
N GLU A 610 -33.65 12.62 28.10
CA GLU A 610 -32.92 13.83 27.71
C GLU A 610 -31.87 13.51 26.64
N ASN A 611 -31.11 12.44 26.85
CA ASN A 611 -30.16 11.94 25.86
C ASN A 611 -30.85 11.52 24.57
N ALA A 612 -32.02 10.91 24.64
CA ALA A 612 -32.83 10.51 23.49
C ALA A 612 -33.28 11.75 22.68
N SER A 613 -33.66 12.84 23.35
CA SER A 613 -34.01 14.11 22.68
C SER A 613 -32.83 14.68 21.91
N GLN A 614 -31.65 14.75 22.54
CA GLN A 614 -30.44 15.25 21.89
C GLN A 614 -30.00 14.37 20.71
N ILE A 615 -30.13 13.04 20.84
CA ILE A 615 -29.82 12.10 19.73
C ILE A 615 -30.80 12.31 18.57
N THR A 616 -32.10 12.53 18.89
CA THR A 616 -33.10 12.82 17.85
C THR A 616 -32.75 14.11 17.09
N ASP A 617 -32.35 15.17 17.80
CA ASP A 617 -31.92 16.41 17.16
C ASP A 617 -30.68 16.23 16.26
N LEU A 618 -29.71 15.39 16.66
CA LEU A 618 -28.55 15.08 15.83
C LEU A 618 -28.92 14.28 14.56
N GLU A 619 -29.76 13.24 14.69
CA GLU A 619 -30.23 12.46 13.53
C GLU A 619 -31.08 13.31 12.57
N LEU A 620 -31.92 14.19 13.10
CA LEU A 620 -32.69 15.13 12.28
C LEU A 620 -31.80 16.15 11.60
N LYS A 621 -30.74 16.64 12.25
CA LYS A 621 -29.76 17.54 11.64
C LYS A 621 -29.04 16.87 10.47
N GLU A 622 -28.58 15.61 10.65
CA GLU A 622 -27.98 14.86 9.54
C GLU A 622 -28.94 14.65 8.36
N LEU A 623 -30.23 14.43 8.65
CA LEU A 623 -31.26 14.34 7.62
C LEU A 623 -31.48 15.68 6.90
N LEU A 624 -31.60 16.79 7.66
CA LEU A 624 -31.74 18.14 7.09
C LEU A 624 -30.57 18.50 6.17
N ASP A 625 -29.35 18.14 6.55
CA ASP A 625 -28.17 18.37 5.71
C ASP A 625 -28.18 17.53 4.41
N ARG A 626 -28.73 16.31 4.47
CA ARG A 626 -28.94 15.48 3.26
C ARG A 626 -29.99 16.08 2.34
N VAL A 627 -31.13 16.48 2.91
CA VAL A 627 -32.24 17.10 2.16
C VAL A 627 -31.80 18.44 1.51
N LYS A 628 -30.99 19.22 2.23
CA LYS A 628 -30.40 20.46 1.71
C LYS A 628 -29.48 20.21 0.51
N LYS A 629 -28.68 19.13 0.53
CA LYS A 629 -27.84 18.73 -0.62
C LYS A 629 -28.67 18.31 -1.84
N MET A 630 -29.91 17.86 -1.64
CA MET A 630 -30.86 17.55 -2.71
C MET A 630 -31.58 18.80 -3.25
N GLY A 631 -31.33 20.00 -2.68
CA GLY A 631 -31.90 21.25 -3.13
C GLY A 631 -33.17 21.68 -2.40
N TYR A 632 -33.58 21.03 -1.32
CA TYR A 632 -34.77 21.37 -0.56
C TYR A 632 -34.44 21.89 0.85
N ALA A 633 -35.26 22.77 1.38
CA ALA A 633 -35.15 23.30 2.74
C ALA A 633 -36.31 22.75 3.62
N LEU A 634 -36.01 21.68 4.40
CA LEU A 634 -36.99 21.08 5.30
C LEU A 634 -36.93 21.72 6.70
N LYS A 635 -38.11 22.11 7.23
CA LYS A 635 -38.31 22.56 8.61
C LYS A 635 -39.20 21.56 9.34
N ILE A 636 -38.80 21.14 10.53
CA ILE A 636 -39.55 20.17 11.37
C ILE A 636 -40.10 20.94 12.56
N THR A 637 -41.42 20.81 12.85
CA THR A 637 -42.06 21.46 13.99
C THR A 637 -41.71 20.75 15.31
N ASP A 638 -41.80 21.50 16.43
CA ASP A 638 -41.52 20.93 17.76
C ASP A 638 -42.52 19.81 18.14
N ASN A 639 -43.77 19.91 17.71
CA ASN A 639 -44.76 18.87 17.89
C ASN A 639 -44.36 17.58 17.16
N ALA A 640 -43.89 17.69 15.94
CA ALA A 640 -43.37 16.55 15.17
C ALA A 640 -42.17 15.91 15.86
N LYS A 641 -41.25 16.71 16.39
CA LYS A 641 -40.08 16.19 17.14
C LYS A 641 -40.51 15.42 18.40
N GLN A 642 -41.43 15.99 19.18
CA GLN A 642 -41.93 15.32 20.39
C GLN A 642 -42.68 14.00 20.07
N PHE A 643 -43.42 13.98 18.98
CA PHE A 643 -44.08 12.75 18.51
C PHE A 643 -43.04 11.68 18.12
N ILE A 644 -42.00 12.05 17.33
CA ILE A 644 -40.91 11.13 16.96
C ILE A 644 -40.22 10.57 18.22
N LEU A 645 -39.94 11.43 19.20
CA LEU A 645 -39.33 11.04 20.46
C LEU A 645 -40.24 10.08 21.25
N SER A 646 -41.56 10.34 21.35
CA SER A 646 -42.53 9.52 22.08
C SER A 646 -42.69 8.15 21.48
N LYS A 647 -42.71 8.02 20.16
CA LYS A 647 -42.85 6.77 19.42
C LYS A 647 -41.52 6.04 19.23
N GLY A 648 -40.42 6.78 19.18
CA GLY A 648 -39.07 6.26 18.88
C GLY A 648 -38.27 5.87 20.11
N PHE A 649 -38.55 6.43 21.30
CA PHE A 649 -37.77 6.09 22.48
C PHE A 649 -38.27 4.82 23.14
N ASP A 650 -37.44 3.78 23.15
CA ASP A 650 -37.60 2.56 23.91
C ASP A 650 -36.31 2.30 24.71
N ALA A 651 -36.47 2.26 26.03
CA ALA A 651 -35.35 2.01 26.94
C ALA A 651 -34.66 0.65 26.72
N GLN A 652 -35.30 -0.29 26.02
CA GLN A 652 -34.71 -1.60 25.72
C GLN A 652 -33.82 -1.56 24.46
N TYR A 653 -34.21 -0.78 23.43
CA TYR A 653 -33.56 -0.73 22.12
C TYR A 653 -32.72 0.53 21.89
N GLY A 654 -32.81 1.50 22.82
CA GLY A 654 -31.99 2.71 22.80
C GLY A 654 -32.13 3.53 21.50
N ALA A 655 -31.04 4.05 20.97
CA ALA A 655 -31.04 4.90 19.77
C ALA A 655 -31.42 4.16 18.47
N ARG A 656 -31.46 2.83 18.43
CA ARG A 656 -31.88 2.08 17.22
C ARG A 656 -33.36 2.31 16.91
N SER A 657 -34.20 2.36 17.94
CA SER A 657 -35.64 2.62 17.81
C SER A 657 -35.89 4.07 17.35
N LEU A 658 -35.11 5.04 17.82
CA LEU A 658 -35.19 6.43 17.38
C LEU A 658 -34.87 6.56 15.88
N LYS A 659 -33.80 5.92 15.43
CA LYS A 659 -33.42 5.93 14.01
C LYS A 659 -34.49 5.31 13.10
N ARG A 660 -35.15 4.24 13.56
CA ARG A 660 -36.29 3.66 12.86
C ARG A 660 -37.49 4.61 12.84
N ALA A 661 -37.76 5.31 13.95
CA ALA A 661 -38.85 6.29 14.02
C ALA A 661 -38.59 7.48 13.10
N VAL A 662 -37.37 8.00 13.03
CA VAL A 662 -37.02 9.06 12.07
C VAL A 662 -37.26 8.60 10.63
N ARG A 663 -36.85 7.38 10.29
CA ARG A 663 -37.12 6.83 8.94
C ARG A 663 -38.64 6.76 8.67
N GLN A 664 -39.38 6.11 9.53
CA GLN A 664 -40.81 5.87 9.34
C GLN A 664 -41.66 7.14 9.36
N TYR A 665 -41.33 8.09 10.23
CA TYR A 665 -42.16 9.28 10.46
C TYR A 665 -41.63 10.55 9.77
N VAL A 666 -40.42 10.54 9.23
CA VAL A 666 -39.85 11.68 8.52
C VAL A 666 -39.43 11.34 7.09
N GLU A 667 -38.58 10.30 6.90
CA GLU A 667 -38.06 9.97 5.57
C GLU A 667 -39.17 9.43 4.66
N ASP A 668 -40.00 8.48 5.14
CA ASP A 668 -41.06 7.90 4.32
C ASP A 668 -42.11 8.95 3.88
N PRO A 669 -42.70 9.80 4.77
CA PRO A 669 -43.63 10.84 4.32
C PRO A 669 -42.99 11.89 3.43
N LEU A 670 -41.69 12.18 3.62
CA LEU A 670 -40.97 13.09 2.73
C LEU A 670 -40.77 12.48 1.34
N CYS A 671 -40.46 11.19 1.27
CA CYS A 671 -40.34 10.47 -0.01
C CYS A 671 -41.68 10.45 -0.76
N ASP A 672 -42.78 10.15 -0.07
CA ASP A 672 -44.12 10.14 -0.68
C ASP A 672 -44.46 11.51 -1.26
N PHE A 673 -44.24 12.57 -0.51
CA PHE A 673 -44.48 13.95 -0.95
C PHE A 673 -43.61 14.37 -2.15
N LEU A 674 -42.32 13.98 -2.17
CA LEU A 674 -41.43 14.28 -3.29
C LEU A 674 -41.74 13.47 -4.55
N LEU A 675 -42.34 12.28 -4.41
CA LEU A 675 -42.76 11.43 -5.53
C LEU A 675 -44.07 11.90 -6.17
N GLU A 676 -44.96 12.58 -5.43
CA GLU A 676 -46.21 13.16 -5.94
C GLU A 676 -45.97 14.32 -6.92
N GLY A 677 -44.80 14.88 -7.02
CA GLY A 677 -44.31 15.69 -8.14
C GLY A 677 -44.70 17.16 -8.17
N ASP A 678 -45.28 17.71 -7.10
CA ASP A 678 -45.71 19.13 -7.01
C ASP A 678 -44.62 20.08 -6.52
N THR A 679 -43.35 19.66 -6.49
CA THR A 679 -42.25 20.44 -5.89
C THR A 679 -41.22 20.89 -6.92
N GLN A 680 -40.90 22.20 -6.93
CA GLN A 680 -39.78 22.77 -7.68
C GLN A 680 -38.50 22.76 -6.81
N ASN A 681 -37.33 22.65 -7.44
CA ASN A 681 -36.05 22.80 -6.75
C ASN A 681 -36.00 24.17 -6.03
N ASN A 682 -35.73 24.18 -4.74
CA ASN A 682 -35.69 25.31 -3.79
C ASN A 682 -36.96 25.54 -2.95
N ASP A 683 -37.93 24.64 -2.95
CA ASP A 683 -39.11 24.81 -2.11
C ASP A 683 -38.79 24.60 -0.64
N LYS A 684 -39.36 25.47 0.20
CA LYS A 684 -39.37 25.33 1.65
C LYS A 684 -40.42 24.29 2.02
N LEU A 685 -39.99 23.20 2.63
CA LEU A 685 -40.88 22.11 3.12
C LEU A 685 -41.05 22.24 4.63
N VAL A 686 -42.24 21.97 5.12
CA VAL A 686 -42.55 21.92 6.55
C VAL A 686 -43.16 20.57 6.88
N LEU A 687 -42.54 19.85 7.79
CA LEU A 687 -43.05 18.61 8.37
C LEU A 687 -43.78 18.93 9.66
N ASP A 688 -45.08 18.59 9.70
CA ASP A 688 -45.94 18.85 10.87
C ASP A 688 -46.77 17.66 11.23
N LEU A 689 -47.27 17.62 12.47
CA LEU A 689 -48.13 16.58 13.00
C LEU A 689 -49.62 16.97 12.89
N ASN A 690 -50.38 16.28 12.06
CA ASN A 690 -51.85 16.44 11.97
C ASN A 690 -52.54 15.10 12.26
N ASP A 691 -53.47 15.08 13.23
CA ASP A 691 -54.30 13.95 13.60
C ASP A 691 -53.50 12.60 13.75
N GLU A 692 -52.37 12.67 14.51
CA GLU A 692 -51.45 11.55 14.73
C GLU A 692 -50.71 11.06 13.45
N LYS A 693 -50.81 11.75 12.32
CA LYS A 693 -50.04 11.47 11.09
C LYS A 693 -49.06 12.58 10.78
N MET A 694 -47.89 12.17 10.35
CA MET A 694 -46.88 13.13 9.83
C MET A 694 -47.26 13.54 8.42
N THR A 695 -47.33 14.84 8.18
CA THR A 695 -47.63 15.40 6.86
C THR A 695 -46.57 16.42 6.46
N VAL A 696 -46.13 16.35 5.21
CA VAL A 696 -45.23 17.32 4.60
C VAL A 696 -46.05 18.29 3.80
N LYS A 697 -45.78 19.60 3.94
CA LYS A 697 -46.45 20.68 3.20
C LYS A 697 -45.40 21.61 2.58
N ALA A 698 -45.67 22.13 1.41
CA ALA A 698 -44.90 23.25 0.87
C ALA A 698 -45.09 24.47 1.77
N GLY A 699 -43.97 24.97 2.32
CA GLY A 699 -44.00 26.19 3.16
C GLY A 699 -44.08 27.43 2.27
N ALA A 700 -44.91 28.38 2.68
CA ALA A 700 -45.07 29.65 2.02
C ALA A 700 -43.80 30.53 2.10
#